data_05eda11804675d72c6d7b52669dd75e7
#
_entry.id   05eda11804675d72c6d7b52669dd75e7
#
_cell.length_a   1.000
_cell.length_b   1.000
_cell.length_c   1.000
_cell.angle_alpha   90.00
_cell.angle_beta   90.00
_cell.angle_gamma   90.00
#
_symmetry.space_group_name_H-M   'P 1'
#
loop_
_entity.id
_entity.type
_entity.pdbx_description
1 polymer ?
#
loop_
_entity_poly.entity_id
_entity_poly.type
_entity_poly.pdbx_seq_one_letter_code
_entity_poly.pdbx_strand_id
1 'polypeptide(L)'
;MTFLSPSILWALFAVSIPLIIHLFSLRQTRYEEFSSLRFIKLLEHKTIRHLKINQWLLVLLRTIAILCLILIFSRPLIKGDSVNNFIGDIESRAVILIDNSASMAVKKNDISLLDRVKSSIPELLKVLEGQTTLEIYQTNPPQKVYEGSYLNESQVVSKVEEIAQTFLTDNIWEFTDSLIQRIKASESNLECYIFSDFQTTPKLEIDTLLNYDKWNFYCIDQPDVYNNISIKSVNILSEIKLPNHLIKLNTNLENNGINEVKNIPIELFLNNERVGQVVSQFEPNKYKDFMFQVFPGKTGIINGKIVIPDDDYSLDNSRNFDLVIPSQIAIKIIGKSENELLLLDLALNAISGNTGLLQVDKELKSNIDRIFLNNFDILLIHDCPKLTSGAIEDIQKFLIQGGGLIWFAGDELEQTEPLQWPSLLKLPELLQKVSLDGESFFSSTIVREKNPLFADLDIVKLEDELPQIFSYNEVRLQSNHLPLIKLNNGHPLLIESSSFGSTGFTFTSKLDLRWNDFTIKGLLVPVLHRMLILLATKEFNTKSIVVGDIKTIDIRGQDINDYWTVITPSNNEIKLIPDYTNEKLQIIYTKELGSYSIYTNGEYFSSFSTILSPSELPSKNKETIFNLSNLSVDNIRIIDSENNFSSILKEMRYGKSIWRLLLIIALACLVLESILGIPNRDTLKNDLE
;
A
#
# COMPACT_ATOMS: atom_id res chain seq x y z
N MET A 1 -19.56 17.83 37.29
CA MET A 1 -18.97 16.84 38.21
C MET A 1 -19.97 15.67 38.35
N THR A 2 -19.45 14.46 38.16
CA THR A 2 -20.22 13.23 38.41
C THR A 2 -19.55 12.45 39.52
N PHE A 3 -20.28 11.61 40.25
CA PHE A 3 -19.77 10.81 41.36
C PHE A 3 -19.93 9.33 41.01
N LEU A 4 -18.86 8.56 41.14
CA LEU A 4 -18.91 7.10 40.90
C LEU A 4 -19.71 6.36 41.98
N SER A 5 -19.77 6.89 43.20
CA SER A 5 -20.51 6.30 44.32
C SER A 5 -21.43 7.34 44.99
N PRO A 6 -22.53 7.72 44.35
CA PRO A 6 -23.40 8.80 44.84
C PRO A 6 -24.10 8.48 46.19
N SER A 7 -24.27 7.20 46.52
CA SER A 7 -24.85 6.79 47.82
C SER A 7 -24.01 7.25 49.04
N ILE A 8 -22.71 7.45 48.85
CA ILE A 8 -21.82 7.93 49.95
C ILE A 8 -22.08 9.42 50.26
N LEU A 9 -22.68 10.18 49.35
CA LEU A 9 -23.06 11.58 49.60
C LEU A 9 -24.06 11.74 50.75
N TRP A 10 -24.83 10.69 51.16
CA TRP A 10 -25.61 10.71 52.36
C TRP A 10 -24.79 10.94 53.63
N ALA A 11 -23.50 10.56 53.60
CA ALA A 11 -22.56 10.84 54.66
C ALA A 11 -22.26 12.35 54.86
N LEU A 12 -22.67 13.24 53.93
CA LEU A 12 -22.58 14.70 54.10
C LEU A 12 -23.23 15.20 55.37
N PHE A 13 -24.24 14.51 55.92
CA PHE A 13 -24.80 14.82 57.25
C PHE A 13 -23.74 14.76 58.35
N ALA A 14 -22.66 13.94 58.24
CA ALA A 14 -21.60 13.87 59.20
C ALA A 14 -20.73 15.14 59.24
N VAL A 15 -20.74 15.99 58.22
CA VAL A 15 -20.05 17.30 58.20
C VAL A 15 -20.59 18.23 59.29
N SER A 16 -21.86 18.07 59.73
CA SER A 16 -22.48 18.84 60.80
C SER A 16 -21.95 18.45 62.22
N ILE A 17 -21.34 17.27 62.39
CA ILE A 17 -20.92 16.75 63.68
C ILE A 17 -19.93 17.69 64.43
N PRO A 18 -18.82 18.18 63.80
CA PRO A 18 -17.91 19.10 64.47
C PRO A 18 -18.60 20.38 64.93
N LEU A 19 -19.53 20.90 64.11
CA LEU A 19 -20.29 22.12 64.43
C LEU A 19 -21.22 21.91 65.60
N ILE A 20 -21.94 20.79 65.61
CA ILE A 20 -22.82 20.41 66.73
C ILE A 20 -22.03 20.25 68.03
N ILE A 21 -20.91 19.53 68.00
CA ILE A 21 -20.05 19.36 69.17
C ILE A 21 -19.59 20.71 69.71
N HIS A 22 -19.17 21.60 68.82
CA HIS A 22 -18.71 22.96 69.18
C HIS A 22 -19.81 23.78 69.84
N LEU A 23 -21.02 23.76 69.31
CA LEU A 23 -22.21 24.43 69.85
C LEU A 23 -22.60 23.92 71.24
N PHE A 24 -22.54 22.60 71.45
CA PHE A 24 -22.82 22.00 72.76
C PHE A 24 -21.69 22.27 73.79
N SER A 25 -20.44 22.30 73.38
CA SER A 25 -19.31 22.59 74.25
C SER A 25 -19.28 24.04 74.77
N LEU A 26 -19.83 25.00 73.99
CA LEU A 26 -19.94 26.41 74.42
C LEU A 26 -20.95 26.64 75.57
N ARG A 27 -21.75 25.65 75.96
CA ARG A 27 -22.77 25.78 77.06
C ARG A 27 -22.31 25.34 78.39
N GLN A 28 -21.10 24.81 78.58
CA GLN A 28 -20.57 24.41 79.93
C GLN A 28 -19.74 25.55 80.48
N THR A 29 -20.35 26.49 81.22
CA THR A 29 -19.67 27.48 82.09
C THR A 29 -19.66 26.95 83.47
N ARG A 30 -18.48 26.70 84.02
CA ARG A 30 -18.28 26.52 85.46
C ARG A 30 -18.18 27.89 86.10
N TYR A 31 -18.98 28.12 87.15
CA TYR A 31 -18.86 29.31 87.96
C TYR A 31 -17.88 29.01 89.06
N GLU A 32 -16.80 29.83 89.15
CA GLU A 32 -15.87 29.87 90.28
C GLU A 32 -15.91 31.29 90.90
N GLU A 33 -16.06 31.36 92.24
CA GLU A 33 -16.13 32.66 92.93
C GLU A 33 -14.69 33.23 93.09
N PHE A 34 -14.44 34.43 92.45
CA PHE A 34 -13.18 35.11 92.48
C PHE A 34 -13.32 36.43 93.20
N SER A 35 -12.42 36.74 94.15
CA SER A 35 -12.47 37.86 95.10
C SER A 35 -12.05 39.25 94.47
N SER A 36 -11.47 39.34 93.26
CA SER A 36 -11.14 40.64 92.67
C SER A 36 -11.11 40.58 91.18
N LEU A 37 -12.07 41.23 90.44
CA LEU A 37 -12.24 41.29 89.03
C LEU A 37 -11.45 42.39 88.26
N ARG A 38 -10.67 43.25 89.01
CA ARG A 38 -10.10 44.44 88.45
C ARG A 38 -8.92 44.19 87.54
N PHE A 39 -8.16 43.13 87.73
CA PHE A 39 -7.02 42.75 86.87
C PHE A 39 -7.40 41.93 85.63
N ILE A 40 -8.45 41.11 85.72
CA ILE A 40 -8.93 40.27 84.66
C ILE A 40 -9.57 41.08 83.54
N LYS A 41 -10.24 42.22 83.85
CA LYS A 41 -10.87 43.09 82.86
C LYS A 41 -9.93 43.76 81.87
N LEU A 42 -8.66 43.99 82.20
CA LEU A 42 -7.63 44.58 81.38
C LEU A 42 -6.99 43.60 80.36
N LEU A 43 -6.94 42.33 80.67
CA LEU A 43 -6.40 41.26 79.81
C LEU A 43 -7.48 40.64 78.85
N GLU A 44 -8.75 40.86 79.20
CA GLU A 44 -9.90 40.16 78.60
C GLU A 44 -10.12 40.48 77.09
N HIS A 45 -9.90 41.71 76.67
CA HIS A 45 -10.28 42.12 75.34
C HIS A 45 -9.40 41.67 74.18
N LYS A 46 -8.13 41.37 74.38
CA LYS A 46 -7.23 40.88 73.32
C LYS A 46 -7.12 39.35 73.26
N THR A 47 -6.99 38.68 74.42
CA THR A 47 -6.79 37.23 74.46
C THR A 47 -8.04 36.44 74.12
N ILE A 48 -9.23 36.86 74.56
CA ILE A 48 -10.53 36.16 74.27
C ILE A 48 -10.85 36.23 72.79
N ARG A 49 -10.49 37.28 72.08
CA ARG A 49 -10.74 37.39 70.64
C ARG A 49 -9.88 36.42 69.87
N HIS A 50 -8.63 36.27 70.19
CA HIS A 50 -7.71 35.33 69.56
C HIS A 50 -8.09 33.86 69.86
N LEU A 51 -8.47 33.53 71.06
CA LEU A 51 -8.91 32.19 71.45
C LEU A 51 -10.23 31.79 70.72
N LYS A 52 -11.20 32.71 70.60
CA LYS A 52 -12.42 32.43 69.85
C LYS A 52 -12.15 32.26 68.37
N ILE A 53 -11.27 33.04 67.75
CA ILE A 53 -10.90 32.93 66.36
C ILE A 53 -10.21 31.58 66.09
N ASN A 54 -9.29 31.16 66.96
CA ASN A 54 -8.59 29.89 66.84
C ASN A 54 -9.55 28.69 67.00
N GLN A 55 -10.54 28.76 67.91
CA GLN A 55 -11.54 27.70 68.07
C GLN A 55 -12.47 27.58 66.84
N TRP A 56 -12.87 28.69 66.25
CA TRP A 56 -13.65 28.67 65.00
C TRP A 56 -12.83 28.14 63.83
N LEU A 57 -11.55 28.50 63.76
CA LEU A 57 -10.64 28.01 62.73
C LEU A 57 -10.43 26.50 62.81
N LEU A 58 -10.29 25.96 64.02
CA LEU A 58 -10.18 24.51 64.28
C LEU A 58 -11.46 23.76 63.86
N VAL A 59 -12.63 24.31 64.16
CA VAL A 59 -13.90 23.73 63.74
C VAL A 59 -14.02 23.74 62.21
N LEU A 60 -13.60 24.85 61.57
CA LEU A 60 -13.59 24.97 60.10
C LEU A 60 -12.68 23.92 59.47
N LEU A 61 -11.46 23.74 59.97
CA LEU A 61 -10.48 22.74 59.45
C LEU A 61 -11.04 21.33 59.59
N ARG A 62 -11.68 20.97 60.74
CA ARG A 62 -12.33 19.67 60.92
C ARG A 62 -13.46 19.44 59.97
N THR A 63 -14.32 20.42 59.78
CA THR A 63 -15.45 20.31 58.83
C THR A 63 -14.96 20.13 57.39
N ILE A 64 -13.91 20.86 56.97
CA ILE A 64 -13.32 20.72 55.63
C ILE A 64 -12.65 19.34 55.51
N ALA A 65 -11.92 18.86 56.47
CA ALA A 65 -11.29 17.54 56.44
C ALA A 65 -12.33 16.41 56.31
N ILE A 66 -13.41 16.44 57.08
CA ILE A 66 -14.50 15.46 56.97
C ILE A 66 -15.21 15.58 55.61
N LEU A 67 -15.45 16.80 55.10
CA LEU A 67 -16.04 17.02 53.79
C LEU A 67 -15.16 16.43 52.69
N CYS A 68 -13.85 16.71 52.71
CA CYS A 68 -12.91 16.15 51.76
C CYS A 68 -12.87 14.61 51.84
N LEU A 69 -12.89 14.02 53.02
CA LEU A 69 -12.93 12.55 53.19
C LEU A 69 -14.19 11.95 52.53
N ILE A 70 -15.37 12.54 52.77
CA ILE A 70 -16.63 12.06 52.19
C ILE A 70 -16.57 12.19 50.66
N LEU A 71 -16.04 13.30 50.16
CA LEU A 71 -15.85 13.52 48.72
C LEU A 71 -14.85 12.53 48.12
N ILE A 72 -13.76 12.19 48.80
CA ILE A 72 -12.79 11.17 48.38
C ILE A 72 -13.48 9.82 48.14
N PHE A 73 -14.29 9.38 49.12
CA PHE A 73 -14.99 8.10 49.02
C PHE A 73 -16.12 8.13 47.98
N SER A 74 -16.74 9.28 47.70
CA SER A 74 -17.75 9.44 46.62
C SER A 74 -17.10 9.45 45.21
N ARG A 75 -15.75 9.49 45.13
CA ARG A 75 -14.98 9.49 43.87
C ARG A 75 -15.50 10.51 42.85
N PRO A 76 -15.33 11.80 43.09
CA PRO A 76 -15.75 12.84 42.17
C PRO A 76 -14.90 12.82 40.90
N LEU A 77 -15.57 12.94 39.76
CA LEU A 77 -14.96 13.05 38.43
C LEU A 77 -15.28 14.44 37.86
N ILE A 78 -14.26 15.10 37.33
CA ILE A 78 -14.45 16.28 36.51
C ILE A 78 -14.65 15.78 35.08
N LYS A 79 -15.79 16.07 34.47
CA LYS A 79 -15.99 15.82 33.03
C LYS A 79 -15.01 16.68 32.26
N GLY A 80 -14.21 16.07 31.35
CA GLY A 80 -13.60 16.77 30.24
C GLY A 80 -14.68 17.24 29.28
N ASP A 81 -14.38 18.23 28.44
CA ASP A 81 -15.34 18.91 27.54
C ASP A 81 -16.11 18.00 26.55
N SER A 82 -15.79 16.72 26.51
CA SER A 82 -16.28 15.76 25.51
C SER A 82 -17.10 14.59 26.06
N VAL A 83 -17.43 14.53 27.35
CA VAL A 83 -18.17 13.39 27.90
C VAL A 83 -19.66 13.70 27.94
N ASN A 84 -20.33 13.51 26.81
CA ASN A 84 -21.79 13.40 26.80
C ASN A 84 -22.21 12.02 27.33
N ASN A 85 -22.84 12.01 28.52
CA ASN A 85 -23.74 10.98 29.01
C ASN A 85 -23.24 9.62 29.52
N PHE A 86 -22.07 9.50 30.15
CA PHE A 86 -21.82 8.34 31.03
C PHE A 86 -22.46 8.55 32.41
N ILE A 87 -23.79 8.57 32.52
CA ILE A 87 -24.51 8.64 33.79
C ILE A 87 -25.43 7.45 33.87
N GLY A 88 -25.13 6.51 34.79
CA GLY A 88 -26.06 5.46 35.20
C GLY A 88 -26.15 4.26 34.24
N ASP A 89 -27.06 3.36 34.51
CA ASP A 89 -27.31 2.04 33.93
C ASP A 89 -27.62 2.01 32.39
N ILE A 90 -27.01 2.86 31.60
CA ILE A 90 -27.19 2.87 30.13
C ILE A 90 -26.36 1.73 29.54
N GLU A 91 -27.00 0.86 28.79
CA GLU A 91 -26.31 -0.17 28.00
C GLU A 91 -25.29 0.49 27.05
N SER A 92 -24.04 0.01 27.09
CA SER A 92 -22.99 0.44 26.19
C SER A 92 -22.71 -0.66 25.17
N ARG A 93 -22.40 -0.27 23.94
CA ARG A 93 -21.93 -1.19 22.90
C ARG A 93 -20.51 -0.77 22.50
N ALA A 94 -19.56 -1.65 22.77
CA ALA A 94 -18.15 -1.47 22.42
C ALA A 94 -17.81 -2.31 21.20
N VAL A 95 -17.32 -1.66 20.16
CA VAL A 95 -16.80 -2.30 18.95
C VAL A 95 -15.30 -2.14 18.94
N ILE A 96 -14.57 -3.23 18.81
CA ILE A 96 -13.11 -3.23 18.68
C ILE A 96 -12.76 -3.62 17.25
N LEU A 97 -12.02 -2.78 16.56
CA LEU A 97 -11.46 -3.03 15.24
C LEU A 97 -9.96 -3.27 15.37
N ILE A 98 -9.51 -4.43 14.94
CA ILE A 98 -8.10 -4.82 14.97
C ILE A 98 -7.60 -4.89 13.53
N ASP A 99 -6.70 -3.97 13.23
CA ASP A 99 -5.98 -3.96 11.98
C ASP A 99 -4.99 -5.13 11.95
N ASN A 100 -5.09 -5.95 10.89
CA ASN A 100 -4.19 -7.07 10.62
C ASN A 100 -3.62 -7.01 9.20
N SER A 101 -3.54 -5.79 8.63
CA SER A 101 -2.91 -5.49 7.35
C SER A 101 -1.40 -5.75 7.36
N ALA A 102 -0.76 -5.67 6.19
CA ALA A 102 0.65 -6.00 6.07
C ALA A 102 1.55 -5.13 6.97
N SER A 103 1.27 -3.84 7.11
CA SER A 103 2.05 -2.90 7.92
C SER A 103 2.11 -3.27 9.41
N MET A 104 1.07 -3.94 9.93
CA MET A 104 1.02 -4.42 11.32
C MET A 104 2.02 -5.55 11.63
N ALA A 105 2.76 -6.05 10.63
CA ALA A 105 3.87 -6.99 10.80
C ALA A 105 5.18 -6.31 11.25
N VAL A 106 5.27 -4.97 11.23
CA VAL A 106 6.43 -4.22 11.75
C VAL A 106 6.71 -4.63 13.19
N LYS A 107 7.97 -4.89 13.49
CA LYS A 107 8.43 -5.30 14.83
C LYS A 107 9.09 -4.14 15.57
N LYS A 108 8.83 -4.06 16.84
CA LYS A 108 9.57 -3.22 17.79
C LYS A 108 9.99 -4.09 18.95
N ASN A 109 11.30 -4.20 19.21
CA ASN A 109 11.86 -5.12 20.21
C ASN A 109 11.38 -6.57 19.99
N ASP A 110 11.46 -7.06 18.75
CA ASP A 110 11.08 -8.41 18.31
C ASP A 110 9.57 -8.77 18.44
N ILE A 111 8.71 -7.84 18.85
CA ILE A 111 7.27 -8.04 18.96
C ILE A 111 6.58 -7.27 17.83
N SER A 112 5.73 -7.94 17.05
CA SER A 112 4.97 -7.28 15.99
C SER A 112 3.93 -6.29 16.55
N LEU A 113 3.54 -5.30 15.75
CA LEU A 113 2.49 -4.36 16.14
C LEU A 113 1.18 -5.10 16.42
N LEU A 114 0.84 -6.11 15.60
CA LEU A 114 -0.34 -6.94 15.81
C LEU A 114 -0.30 -7.68 17.16
N ASP A 115 0.86 -8.28 17.53
CA ASP A 115 0.99 -8.98 18.81
C ASP A 115 0.92 -8.03 20.00
N ARG A 116 1.40 -6.79 19.85
CA ARG A 116 1.21 -5.74 20.86
C ARG A 116 -0.26 -5.39 21.04
N VAL A 117 -1.00 -5.25 19.94
CA VAL A 117 -2.45 -5.03 19.97
C VAL A 117 -3.13 -6.17 20.75
N LYS A 118 -2.82 -7.42 20.39
CA LYS A 118 -3.38 -8.59 21.08
C LYS A 118 -3.10 -8.54 22.58
N SER A 119 -1.87 -8.21 22.99
CA SER A 119 -1.49 -8.12 24.38
C SER A 119 -2.16 -6.96 25.16
N SER A 120 -2.63 -5.92 24.47
CA SER A 120 -3.30 -4.77 25.08
C SER A 120 -4.82 -5.00 25.29
N ILE A 121 -5.42 -5.99 24.63
CA ILE A 121 -6.86 -6.27 24.77
C ILE A 121 -7.28 -6.59 26.22
N PRO A 122 -6.56 -7.42 26.99
CA PRO A 122 -6.92 -7.66 28.40
C PRO A 122 -6.94 -6.37 29.25
N GLU A 123 -6.07 -5.40 28.95
CA GLU A 123 -6.07 -4.10 29.62
C GLU A 123 -7.27 -3.25 29.23
N LEU A 124 -7.68 -3.29 27.96
CA LEU A 124 -8.90 -2.63 27.51
C LEU A 124 -10.13 -3.21 28.20
N LEU A 125 -10.23 -4.55 28.33
CA LEU A 125 -11.38 -5.20 28.97
C LEU A 125 -11.55 -4.73 30.43
N LYS A 126 -10.46 -4.44 31.14
CA LYS A 126 -10.50 -3.89 32.52
C LYS A 126 -11.01 -2.45 32.59
N VAL A 127 -11.06 -1.74 31.47
CA VAL A 127 -11.59 -0.38 31.38
C VAL A 127 -13.10 -0.40 31.13
N LEU A 128 -13.60 -1.47 30.51
CA LEU A 128 -15.03 -1.65 30.24
C LEU A 128 -15.75 -2.02 31.54
N GLU A 129 -16.81 -1.29 31.89
CA GLU A 129 -17.60 -1.48 33.10
C GLU A 129 -19.10 -1.37 32.75
N GLY A 130 -19.97 -1.88 33.61
CA GLY A 130 -21.43 -1.81 33.45
C GLY A 130 -21.98 -2.87 32.50
N GLN A 131 -23.14 -2.60 31.89
CA GLN A 131 -23.76 -3.49 30.91
C GLN A 131 -23.25 -3.20 29.51
N THR A 132 -21.98 -3.66 29.22
CA THR A 132 -21.35 -3.44 27.93
C THR A 132 -21.38 -4.71 27.09
N THR A 133 -22.01 -4.63 25.90
CA THR A 133 -21.88 -5.64 24.86
C THR A 133 -20.61 -5.38 24.04
N LEU A 134 -19.83 -6.44 23.74
CA LEU A 134 -18.56 -6.36 23.05
C LEU A 134 -18.65 -7.07 21.71
N GLU A 135 -18.21 -6.39 20.67
CA GLU A 135 -17.98 -6.97 19.36
C GLU A 135 -16.54 -6.71 18.92
N ILE A 136 -15.86 -7.74 18.43
CA ILE A 136 -14.47 -7.63 17.92
C ILE A 136 -14.44 -8.06 16.47
N TYR A 137 -13.78 -7.25 15.66
CA TYR A 137 -13.61 -7.49 14.24
C TYR A 137 -12.12 -7.41 13.87
N GLN A 138 -11.69 -8.28 12.98
CA GLN A 138 -10.48 -8.08 12.19
C GLN A 138 -10.83 -7.34 10.90
N THR A 139 -9.89 -6.59 10.35
CA THR A 139 -10.14 -5.76 9.15
C THR A 139 -9.87 -6.52 7.85
N ASN A 140 -8.91 -7.46 7.83
CA ASN A 140 -8.48 -8.17 6.63
C ASN A 140 -8.44 -9.69 6.79
N PRO A 141 -9.34 -10.44 6.10
CA PRO A 141 -10.59 -9.95 5.52
C PRO A 141 -11.54 -9.48 6.62
N PRO A 142 -12.47 -8.53 6.33
CA PRO A 142 -13.45 -8.08 7.30
C PRO A 142 -14.27 -9.22 7.87
N GLN A 143 -14.09 -9.51 9.16
CA GLN A 143 -14.76 -10.63 9.84
C GLN A 143 -15.00 -10.34 11.31
N LYS A 144 -16.18 -10.72 11.81
CA LYS A 144 -16.47 -10.70 13.25
C LYS A 144 -15.76 -11.88 13.92
N VAL A 145 -14.89 -11.57 14.88
CA VAL A 145 -14.09 -12.55 15.63
C VAL A 145 -14.79 -12.95 16.92
N TYR A 146 -15.43 -11.98 17.57
CA TYR A 146 -16.14 -12.19 18.84
C TYR A 146 -17.39 -11.32 18.94
N GLU A 147 -18.43 -11.86 19.60
CA GLU A 147 -19.63 -11.12 20.03
C GLU A 147 -20.10 -11.68 21.37
N GLY A 148 -20.26 -10.84 22.37
CA GLY A 148 -20.71 -11.27 23.68
C GLY A 148 -20.42 -10.28 24.80
N SER A 149 -20.29 -10.79 26.03
CA SER A 149 -19.94 -9.97 27.19
C SER A 149 -18.44 -9.77 27.32
N TYR A 150 -18.01 -8.56 27.68
CA TYR A 150 -16.61 -8.25 27.99
C TYR A 150 -16.06 -9.01 29.20
N LEU A 151 -16.95 -9.53 30.07
CA LEU A 151 -16.55 -10.30 31.26
C LEU A 151 -15.97 -11.68 30.93
N ASN A 152 -16.13 -12.19 29.72
CA ASN A 152 -15.57 -13.46 29.27
C ASN A 152 -14.12 -13.29 28.76
N GLU A 153 -13.23 -12.72 29.60
CA GLU A 153 -11.86 -12.34 29.23
C GLU A 153 -11.09 -13.49 28.55
N SER A 154 -11.13 -14.70 29.10
CA SER A 154 -10.39 -15.86 28.55
C SER A 154 -10.86 -16.24 27.15
N GLN A 155 -12.18 -16.16 26.88
CA GLN A 155 -12.74 -16.44 25.57
C GLN A 155 -12.40 -15.34 24.57
N VAL A 156 -12.47 -14.08 24.99
CA VAL A 156 -12.11 -12.93 24.16
C VAL A 156 -10.64 -13.03 23.74
N VAL A 157 -9.73 -13.25 24.70
CA VAL A 157 -8.28 -13.38 24.41
C VAL A 157 -8.00 -14.54 23.49
N SER A 158 -8.61 -15.73 23.72
CA SER A 158 -8.43 -16.88 22.82
C SER A 158 -8.86 -16.57 21.39
N LYS A 159 -9.95 -15.83 21.21
CA LYS A 159 -10.44 -15.45 19.87
C LYS A 159 -9.59 -14.38 19.20
N VAL A 160 -9.05 -13.45 19.95
CA VAL A 160 -8.14 -12.42 19.43
C VAL A 160 -6.79 -13.04 19.02
N GLU A 161 -6.30 -14.06 19.76
CA GLU A 161 -5.08 -14.77 19.38
C GLU A 161 -5.22 -15.52 18.03
N GLU A 162 -6.42 -15.93 17.62
CA GLU A 162 -6.68 -16.55 16.32
C GLU A 162 -6.51 -15.58 15.14
N ILE A 163 -6.48 -14.27 15.36
CA ILE A 163 -6.30 -13.26 14.30
C ILE A 163 -4.91 -13.41 13.70
N ALA A 164 -4.84 -13.75 12.42
CA ALA A 164 -3.59 -13.90 11.70
C ALA A 164 -3.17 -12.61 10.99
N GLN A 165 -1.86 -12.38 10.91
CA GLN A 165 -1.25 -11.37 10.06
C GLN A 165 -1.58 -11.66 8.59
N THR A 166 -1.90 -10.61 7.80
CA THR A 166 -2.13 -10.74 6.36
C THR A 166 -1.14 -9.91 5.56
N PHE A 167 -1.08 -10.11 4.25
CA PHE A 167 -0.30 -9.29 3.33
C PHE A 167 -1.19 -8.27 2.59
N LEU A 168 -2.45 -8.17 2.98
CA LEU A 168 -3.43 -7.32 2.32
C LEU A 168 -3.26 -5.85 2.74
N THR A 169 -3.77 -4.97 1.90
CA THR A 169 -3.79 -3.53 2.15
C THR A 169 -4.80 -3.19 3.25
N ASP A 170 -4.46 -2.22 4.09
CA ASP A 170 -5.36 -1.67 5.11
C ASP A 170 -6.65 -1.11 4.49
N ASN A 171 -7.79 -1.51 5.08
CA ASN A 171 -9.13 -1.07 4.71
C ASN A 171 -9.95 -0.60 5.92
N ILE A 172 -9.26 -0.24 7.01
CA ILE A 172 -9.89 0.02 8.32
C ILE A 172 -10.96 1.11 8.26
N TRP A 173 -10.75 2.17 7.47
CA TRP A 173 -11.69 3.27 7.36
C TRP A 173 -12.94 2.90 6.56
N GLU A 174 -12.78 2.19 5.43
CA GLU A 174 -13.92 1.71 4.63
C GLU A 174 -14.76 0.70 5.42
N PHE A 175 -14.07 -0.15 6.19
CA PHE A 175 -14.74 -1.10 7.06
C PHE A 175 -15.47 -0.40 8.22
N THR A 176 -14.86 0.62 8.86
CA THR A 176 -15.46 1.44 9.89
C THR A 176 -16.75 2.10 9.40
N ASP A 177 -16.70 2.73 8.22
CA ASP A 177 -17.90 3.35 7.61
C ASP A 177 -19.02 2.33 7.37
N SER A 178 -18.68 1.15 6.86
CA SER A 178 -19.64 0.09 6.61
C SER A 178 -20.30 -0.42 7.90
N LEU A 179 -19.55 -0.49 9.00
CA LEU A 179 -20.06 -0.90 10.31
C LEU A 179 -20.98 0.16 10.92
N ILE A 180 -20.60 1.42 10.87
CA ILE A 180 -21.41 2.54 11.38
C ILE A 180 -22.77 2.60 10.69
N GLN A 181 -22.79 2.37 9.37
CA GLN A 181 -24.05 2.33 8.61
C GLN A 181 -24.94 1.13 8.97
N ARG A 182 -24.35 -0.02 9.32
CA ARG A 182 -25.11 -1.24 9.71
C ARG A 182 -25.66 -1.19 11.11
N ILE A 183 -24.90 -0.60 12.05
CA ILE A 183 -25.29 -0.51 13.45
C ILE A 183 -26.22 0.67 13.62
N LYS A 184 -27.52 0.39 13.72
CA LYS A 184 -28.53 1.42 14.03
C LYS A 184 -28.23 2.04 15.39
N ALA A 185 -28.16 3.37 15.44
CA ALA A 185 -28.05 4.10 16.70
C ALA A 185 -29.26 3.78 17.55
N SER A 186 -29.10 2.89 18.53
CA SER A 186 -30.03 2.69 19.62
C SER A 186 -29.81 3.75 20.72
N GLU A 187 -30.57 3.76 21.78
CA GLU A 187 -30.35 4.65 22.94
C GLU A 187 -29.11 4.29 23.78
N SER A 188 -28.26 3.34 23.31
CA SER A 188 -27.03 2.91 23.95
C SER A 188 -25.84 3.82 23.58
N ASN A 189 -24.85 3.89 24.46
CA ASN A 189 -23.58 4.54 24.16
C ASN A 189 -22.78 3.69 23.18
N LEU A 190 -22.44 4.26 22.04
CA LEU A 190 -21.66 3.60 20.98
C LEU A 190 -20.18 4.00 21.10
N GLU A 191 -19.33 3.00 21.28
CA GLU A 191 -17.89 3.17 21.40
C GLU A 191 -17.19 2.33 20.34
N CYS A 192 -16.23 2.92 19.64
CA CYS A 192 -15.38 2.23 18.65
C CYS A 192 -13.91 2.39 19.02
N TYR A 193 -13.24 1.29 19.26
CA TYR A 193 -11.83 1.20 19.59
C TYR A 193 -11.08 0.69 18.36
N ILE A 194 -10.24 1.54 17.75
CA ILE A 194 -9.54 1.24 16.51
C ILE A 194 -8.06 1.07 16.83
N PHE A 195 -7.53 -0.13 16.62
CA PHE A 195 -6.11 -0.46 16.78
C PHE A 195 -5.48 -0.58 15.40
N SER A 196 -4.66 0.38 15.01
CA SER A 196 -3.94 0.43 13.73
C SER A 196 -2.68 1.27 13.85
N ASP A 197 -1.79 1.20 12.88
CA ASP A 197 -0.68 2.13 12.69
C ASP A 197 -1.08 3.37 11.87
N PHE A 198 -2.33 3.43 11.41
CA PHE A 198 -2.95 4.57 10.73
C PHE A 198 -2.16 5.12 9.54
N GLN A 199 -1.60 4.27 8.70
CA GLN A 199 -0.87 4.71 7.49
C GLN A 199 -1.80 5.22 6.39
N THR A 200 -3.03 4.75 6.33
CA THR A 200 -4.01 5.17 5.33
C THR A 200 -4.87 6.34 5.84
N THR A 201 -5.14 7.31 4.97
CA THR A 201 -5.95 8.48 5.30
C THR A 201 -7.43 8.20 5.04
N PRO A 202 -8.34 8.49 5.99
CA PRO A 202 -9.76 8.31 5.77
C PRO A 202 -10.26 9.24 4.66
N LYS A 203 -10.96 8.69 3.69
CA LYS A 203 -11.72 9.46 2.68
C LYS A 203 -13.11 9.76 3.24
N LEU A 204 -13.19 10.66 4.22
CA LEU A 204 -14.45 11.01 4.85
C LEU A 204 -15.20 12.03 3.99
N GLU A 205 -16.34 11.65 3.43
CA GLU A 205 -17.29 12.56 2.84
C GLU A 205 -18.13 13.23 3.95
N ILE A 206 -18.67 14.42 3.69
CA ILE A 206 -19.43 15.22 4.68
C ILE A 206 -20.60 14.42 5.27
N ASP A 207 -21.27 13.59 4.46
CA ASP A 207 -22.43 12.78 4.90
C ASP A 207 -22.02 11.63 5.84
N THR A 208 -20.80 11.12 5.74
CA THR A 208 -20.25 10.13 6.67
C THR A 208 -19.89 10.75 8.00
N LEU A 209 -19.38 11.98 8.04
CA LEU A 209 -19.07 12.72 9.27
C LEU A 209 -20.29 12.87 10.17
N LEU A 210 -21.50 13.10 9.62
CA LEU A 210 -22.73 13.22 10.38
C LEU A 210 -23.13 11.94 11.14
N ASN A 211 -22.72 10.78 10.64
CA ASN A 211 -22.96 9.51 11.32
C ASN A 211 -21.95 9.25 12.45
N TYR A 212 -20.77 9.84 12.37
CA TYR A 212 -19.73 9.75 13.39
C TYR A 212 -20.11 10.46 14.70
N ASP A 213 -20.95 11.49 14.66
CA ASP A 213 -21.38 12.24 15.85
C ASP A 213 -22.05 11.39 16.94
N LYS A 214 -22.57 10.21 16.56
CA LYS A 214 -23.23 9.28 17.50
C LYS A 214 -22.27 8.32 18.17
N TRP A 215 -21.03 8.26 17.72
CA TRP A 215 -20.01 7.33 18.18
C TRP A 215 -18.90 8.06 18.92
N ASN A 216 -18.32 7.39 19.91
CA ASN A 216 -17.05 7.80 20.50
C ASN A 216 -15.93 6.94 19.94
N PHE A 217 -15.02 7.54 19.19
CA PHE A 217 -13.89 6.86 18.58
C PHE A 217 -12.63 6.99 19.43
N TYR A 218 -11.99 5.87 19.70
CA TYR A 218 -10.72 5.78 20.38
C TYR A 218 -9.73 5.15 19.41
N CYS A 219 -8.92 5.99 18.76
CA CYS A 219 -7.89 5.56 17.84
C CYS A 219 -6.60 5.27 18.63
N ILE A 220 -6.24 4.00 18.77
CA ILE A 220 -5.07 3.55 19.50
C ILE A 220 -3.92 3.39 18.53
N ASP A 221 -3.07 4.42 18.53
CA ASP A 221 -1.92 4.52 17.64
C ASP A 221 -0.78 3.60 18.07
N GLN A 222 -0.17 2.94 17.10
CA GLN A 222 0.98 2.07 17.32
C GLN A 222 2.30 2.85 17.12
N PRO A 223 3.37 2.49 17.86
CA PRO A 223 4.64 3.19 17.77
C PRO A 223 5.27 3.09 16.37
N ASP A 224 5.84 4.19 15.89
CA ASP A 224 6.41 4.33 14.56
C ASP A 224 7.95 4.42 14.51
N VAL A 225 8.62 4.17 15.61
CA VAL A 225 10.09 4.16 15.68
C VAL A 225 10.61 2.76 15.38
N TYR A 226 11.13 2.55 14.19
CA TYR A 226 11.74 1.30 13.73
C TYR A 226 12.88 1.58 12.76
N ASN A 227 13.75 0.58 12.55
CA ASN A 227 14.78 0.60 11.53
C ASN A 227 14.28 -0.22 10.34
N ASN A 228 14.13 0.40 9.18
CA ASN A 228 13.65 -0.29 7.99
C ASN A 228 14.29 0.25 6.73
N ILE A 229 14.72 -0.67 5.87
CA ILE A 229 15.16 -0.41 4.49
C ILE A 229 14.20 -1.15 3.56
N SER A 230 13.41 -0.42 2.79
CA SER A 230 12.41 -0.98 1.89
C SER A 230 12.90 -1.08 0.45
N ILE A 231 12.57 -2.17 -0.23
CA ILE A 231 12.75 -2.32 -1.68
C ILE A 231 11.50 -1.76 -2.37
N LYS A 232 11.57 -0.50 -2.83
CA LYS A 232 10.43 0.21 -3.43
C LYS A 232 10.05 -0.30 -4.81
N SER A 233 11.04 -0.56 -5.65
CA SER A 233 10.79 -1.01 -7.02
C SER A 233 11.95 -1.83 -7.57
N VAL A 234 11.62 -2.71 -8.50
CA VAL A 234 12.57 -3.41 -9.38
C VAL A 234 12.07 -3.22 -10.81
N ASN A 235 12.89 -2.58 -11.64
CA ASN A 235 12.54 -2.25 -13.02
C ASN A 235 13.57 -2.88 -13.98
N ILE A 236 13.10 -3.60 -14.98
CA ILE A 236 13.92 -4.12 -16.06
C ILE A 236 14.09 -3.00 -17.08
N LEU A 237 15.30 -2.46 -17.19
CA LEU A 237 15.60 -1.35 -18.10
C LEU A 237 15.86 -1.81 -19.53
N SER A 238 16.33 -3.05 -19.70
CA SER A 238 16.57 -3.62 -21.03
C SER A 238 15.28 -4.02 -21.69
N GLU A 239 14.93 -3.37 -22.78
CA GLU A 239 13.75 -3.71 -23.59
C GLU A 239 13.99 -4.94 -24.44
N ILE A 240 15.23 -5.14 -24.91
CA ILE A 240 15.67 -6.33 -25.65
C ILE A 240 16.24 -7.36 -24.66
N LYS A 241 15.58 -8.51 -24.59
CA LYS A 241 15.90 -9.59 -23.64
C LYS A 241 16.26 -10.86 -24.41
N LEU A 242 17.55 -11.18 -24.44
CA LEU A 242 18.09 -12.34 -25.11
C LEU A 242 18.92 -13.20 -24.14
N PRO A 243 18.99 -14.52 -24.36
CA PRO A 243 19.87 -15.37 -23.58
C PRO A 243 21.34 -14.97 -23.80
N ASN A 244 22.14 -15.01 -22.74
CA ASN A 244 23.56 -14.63 -22.74
C ASN A 244 23.85 -13.18 -23.19
N HIS A 245 22.86 -12.30 -23.16
CA HIS A 245 23.04 -10.87 -23.38
C HIS A 245 22.89 -10.11 -22.07
N LEU A 246 23.51 -8.93 -22.01
CA LEU A 246 23.49 -8.07 -20.85
C LEU A 246 22.07 -7.51 -20.63
N ILE A 247 21.46 -7.84 -19.50
CA ILE A 247 20.20 -7.25 -19.04
C ILE A 247 20.50 -6.33 -17.87
N LYS A 248 19.99 -5.10 -17.96
CA LYS A 248 20.12 -4.06 -16.93
C LYS A 248 18.84 -4.03 -16.10
N LEU A 249 19.01 -4.12 -14.79
CA LEU A 249 17.93 -4.03 -13.79
C LEU A 249 18.23 -2.86 -12.89
N ASN A 250 17.25 -2.00 -12.64
CA ASN A 250 17.32 -0.93 -11.64
C ASN A 250 16.45 -1.28 -10.45
N THR A 251 16.99 -1.21 -9.25
CA THR A 251 16.24 -1.34 -8.01
C THR A 251 16.37 -0.07 -7.17
N ASN A 252 15.26 0.42 -6.67
CA ASN A 252 15.20 1.57 -5.79
C ASN A 252 14.95 1.10 -4.36
N LEU A 253 15.84 1.49 -3.44
CA LEU A 253 15.74 1.21 -2.01
C LEU A 253 15.65 2.52 -1.22
N GLU A 254 14.89 2.51 -0.14
CA GLU A 254 14.72 3.66 0.75
C GLU A 254 14.95 3.24 2.21
N ASN A 255 15.72 4.04 2.95
CA ASN A 255 15.83 3.91 4.40
C ASN A 255 14.72 4.72 5.07
N ASN A 256 13.69 4.06 5.54
CA ASN A 256 12.58 4.66 6.30
C ASN A 256 12.91 4.81 7.80
N GLY A 257 14.05 4.28 8.25
CA GLY A 257 14.53 4.37 9.62
C GLY A 257 15.05 5.76 10.00
N ILE A 258 15.27 5.98 11.30
CA ILE A 258 15.82 7.23 11.85
C ILE A 258 17.35 7.24 11.89
N ASN A 259 17.99 6.08 11.74
CA ASN A 259 19.43 5.90 11.84
C ASN A 259 20.07 5.64 10.48
N GLU A 260 21.35 6.05 10.35
CA GLU A 260 22.17 5.61 9.24
C GLU A 260 22.49 4.12 9.38
N VAL A 261 22.31 3.37 8.28
CA VAL A 261 22.62 1.93 8.24
C VAL A 261 23.76 1.69 7.26
N LYS A 262 24.81 0.95 7.71
CA LYS A 262 26.03 0.72 6.93
C LYS A 262 26.20 -0.74 6.57
N ASN A 263 26.95 -0.97 5.46
CA ASN A 263 27.34 -2.30 5.01
C ASN A 263 26.17 -3.24 4.72
N ILE A 264 25.08 -2.71 4.16
CA ILE A 264 23.93 -3.50 3.76
C ILE A 264 24.22 -4.19 2.43
N PRO A 265 24.26 -5.53 2.38
CA PRO A 265 24.31 -6.27 1.13
C PRO A 265 22.93 -6.25 0.46
N ILE A 266 22.90 -5.91 -0.82
CA ILE A 266 21.73 -5.99 -1.70
C ILE A 266 22.03 -7.10 -2.68
N GLU A 267 21.29 -8.19 -2.61
CA GLU A 267 21.57 -9.40 -3.37
C GLU A 267 20.51 -9.62 -4.45
N LEU A 268 20.95 -9.97 -5.64
CA LEU A 268 20.10 -10.34 -6.77
C LEU A 268 20.19 -11.85 -7.02
N PHE A 269 19.04 -12.49 -7.04
CA PHE A 269 18.88 -13.91 -7.37
C PHE A 269 18.08 -14.05 -8.67
N LEU A 270 18.47 -15.01 -9.51
CA LEU A 270 17.71 -15.51 -10.65
C LEU A 270 17.56 -17.03 -10.51
N ASN A 271 16.32 -17.54 -10.54
CA ASN A 271 16.01 -18.96 -10.30
C ASN A 271 16.71 -19.51 -9.04
N ASN A 272 16.72 -18.76 -7.94
CA ASN A 272 17.36 -19.07 -6.65
C ASN A 272 18.92 -19.10 -6.69
N GLU A 273 19.54 -18.76 -7.79
CA GLU A 273 21.00 -18.61 -7.87
C GLU A 273 21.38 -17.14 -7.70
N ARG A 274 22.33 -16.83 -6.79
CA ARG A 274 22.80 -15.47 -6.61
C ARG A 274 23.68 -15.05 -7.78
N VAL A 275 23.23 -14.04 -8.54
CA VAL A 275 23.90 -13.54 -9.75
C VAL A 275 24.54 -12.18 -9.58
N GLY A 276 24.21 -11.46 -8.50
CA GLY A 276 24.78 -10.15 -8.20
C GLY A 276 24.68 -9.76 -6.75
N GLN A 277 25.60 -8.90 -6.30
CA GLN A 277 25.59 -8.30 -4.97
C GLN A 277 26.22 -6.91 -5.02
N VAL A 278 25.61 -5.98 -4.32
CA VAL A 278 26.12 -4.62 -4.07
C VAL A 278 26.04 -4.36 -2.58
N VAL A 279 27.08 -3.77 -1.99
CA VAL A 279 27.07 -3.36 -0.58
C VAL A 279 26.98 -1.85 -0.52
N SER A 280 26.06 -1.32 0.26
CA SER A 280 25.86 0.14 0.38
C SER A 280 25.57 0.56 1.82
N GLN A 281 25.57 1.88 2.00
CA GLN A 281 25.13 2.55 3.22
C GLN A 281 23.93 3.44 2.89
N PHE A 282 23.03 3.61 3.84
CA PHE A 282 21.79 4.36 3.68
C PHE A 282 21.67 5.41 4.78
N GLU A 283 21.60 6.67 4.38
CA GLU A 283 21.26 7.76 5.27
C GLU A 283 19.75 7.73 5.60
N PRO A 284 19.32 8.24 6.77
CA PRO A 284 17.92 8.28 7.15
C PRO A 284 17.08 9.05 6.14
N ASN A 285 15.89 8.55 5.81
CA ASN A 285 14.91 9.17 4.89
C ASN A 285 15.47 9.46 3.50
N LYS A 286 16.41 8.63 3.01
CA LYS A 286 16.94 8.77 1.66
C LYS A 286 16.76 7.48 0.88
N TYR A 287 16.48 7.66 -0.41
CA TYR A 287 16.44 6.57 -1.38
C TYR A 287 17.73 6.52 -2.19
N LYS A 288 18.06 5.34 -2.70
CA LYS A 288 19.17 5.10 -3.62
C LYS A 288 18.76 4.13 -4.71
N ASP A 289 19.27 4.38 -5.90
CA ASP A 289 19.12 3.51 -7.05
C ASP A 289 20.36 2.64 -7.22
N PHE A 290 20.15 1.35 -7.50
CA PHE A 290 21.20 0.38 -7.76
C PHE A 290 20.96 -0.29 -9.10
N MET A 291 22.00 -0.30 -9.94
CA MET A 291 21.94 -0.95 -11.24
C MET A 291 22.66 -2.28 -11.18
N PHE A 292 21.92 -3.35 -11.46
CA PHE A 292 22.47 -4.68 -11.67
C PHE A 292 22.60 -4.96 -13.17
N GLN A 293 23.65 -5.69 -13.51
CA GLN A 293 23.89 -6.17 -14.85
C GLN A 293 24.02 -7.70 -14.81
N VAL A 294 23.14 -8.39 -15.52
CA VAL A 294 23.05 -9.86 -15.49
C VAL A 294 23.07 -10.44 -16.90
N PHE A 295 23.57 -11.66 -17.03
CA PHE A 295 23.59 -12.44 -18.26
C PHE A 295 22.78 -13.72 -18.05
N PRO A 296 21.47 -13.72 -18.33
CA PRO A 296 20.64 -14.90 -18.18
C PRO A 296 21.09 -16.00 -19.14
N GLY A 297 21.49 -17.16 -18.62
CA GLY A 297 21.93 -18.29 -19.42
C GLY A 297 20.80 -19.20 -19.92
N LYS A 298 19.54 -18.93 -19.49
CA LYS A 298 18.37 -19.74 -19.82
C LYS A 298 17.31 -18.90 -20.52
N THR A 299 16.50 -19.56 -21.33
CA THR A 299 15.28 -18.98 -21.96
C THR A 299 14.04 -19.33 -21.12
N GLY A 300 12.90 -18.72 -21.45
CA GLY A 300 11.65 -18.87 -20.75
C GLY A 300 11.45 -17.80 -19.68
N ILE A 301 10.62 -18.07 -18.69
CA ILE A 301 10.35 -17.19 -17.57
C ILE A 301 11.36 -17.49 -16.46
N ILE A 302 12.11 -16.49 -16.06
CA ILE A 302 13.14 -16.58 -15.02
C ILE A 302 12.63 -15.82 -13.80
N ASN A 303 12.44 -16.52 -12.69
CA ASN A 303 12.03 -15.90 -11.44
C ASN A 303 13.21 -15.15 -10.83
N GLY A 304 13.07 -13.84 -10.68
CA GLY A 304 14.03 -12.95 -10.06
C GLY A 304 13.62 -12.55 -8.65
N LYS A 305 14.61 -12.32 -7.79
CA LYS A 305 14.41 -11.84 -6.43
C LYS A 305 15.53 -10.90 -6.02
N ILE A 306 15.19 -9.72 -5.51
CA ILE A 306 16.12 -8.86 -4.76
C ILE A 306 15.90 -9.13 -3.27
N VAL A 307 17.00 -9.22 -2.52
CA VAL A 307 16.97 -9.50 -1.08
C VAL A 307 17.93 -8.57 -0.36
N ILE A 308 17.53 -8.09 0.81
CA ILE A 308 18.35 -7.38 1.80
C ILE A 308 18.26 -8.14 3.14
N PRO A 309 19.18 -7.91 4.09
CA PRO A 309 19.10 -8.49 5.43
C PRO A 309 17.81 -8.11 6.15
N ASP A 310 17.35 -9.00 7.05
CA ASP A 310 16.19 -8.76 7.89
C ASP A 310 16.39 -7.54 8.79
N ASP A 311 15.34 -6.75 8.92
CA ASP A 311 15.20 -5.61 9.80
C ASP A 311 13.86 -5.65 10.56
N ASP A 312 13.38 -4.51 11.05
CA ASP A 312 12.13 -4.46 11.82
C ASP A 312 10.87 -4.75 10.99
N TYR A 313 10.97 -4.73 9.65
CA TYR A 313 9.86 -5.07 8.74
C TYR A 313 10.28 -6.05 7.63
N SER A 314 10.29 -7.33 7.94
CA SER A 314 10.79 -8.37 7.04
C SER A 314 10.01 -8.55 5.72
N LEU A 315 8.78 -8.03 5.61
CA LEU A 315 7.93 -8.22 4.44
C LEU A 315 8.42 -7.45 3.20
N ASP A 316 9.11 -6.33 3.38
CA ASP A 316 9.65 -5.52 2.28
C ASP A 316 11.16 -5.73 2.05
N ASN A 317 11.80 -6.63 2.82
CA ASN A 317 13.20 -7.03 2.67
C ASN A 317 13.47 -7.92 1.46
N SER A 318 12.44 -8.34 0.77
CA SER A 318 12.55 -9.07 -0.49
C SER A 318 11.50 -8.65 -1.49
N ARG A 319 11.89 -8.58 -2.77
CA ARG A 319 10.95 -8.28 -3.85
C ARG A 319 11.17 -9.21 -5.02
N ASN A 320 10.11 -9.93 -5.38
CA ASN A 320 10.10 -10.85 -6.50
C ASN A 320 9.73 -10.10 -7.80
N PHE A 321 10.25 -10.57 -8.92
CA PHE A 321 9.92 -10.13 -10.27
C PHE A 321 10.14 -11.28 -11.25
N ASP A 322 9.54 -11.19 -12.43
CA ASP A 322 9.67 -12.21 -13.46
C ASP A 322 10.32 -11.59 -14.70
N LEU A 323 11.36 -12.26 -15.21
CA LEU A 323 12.10 -11.87 -16.40
C LEU A 323 11.77 -12.86 -17.52
N VAL A 324 11.19 -12.38 -18.61
CA VAL A 324 10.86 -13.20 -19.78
C VAL A 324 11.97 -13.12 -20.82
N ILE A 325 12.55 -14.27 -21.14
CA ILE A 325 13.53 -14.44 -22.22
C ILE A 325 12.89 -15.34 -23.27
N PRO A 326 12.58 -14.86 -24.48
CA PRO A 326 11.95 -15.67 -25.50
C PRO A 326 12.79 -16.91 -25.82
N SER A 327 12.14 -18.08 -25.82
CA SER A 327 12.77 -19.36 -26.23
C SER A 327 12.57 -19.62 -27.70
N GLN A 328 11.40 -19.28 -28.21
CA GLN A 328 10.99 -19.42 -29.61
C GLN A 328 10.04 -18.29 -29.96
N ILE A 329 10.14 -17.76 -31.15
CA ILE A 329 9.27 -16.70 -31.68
C ILE A 329 8.53 -17.29 -32.89
N ALA A 330 7.23 -17.37 -32.79
CA ALA A 330 6.36 -17.85 -33.85
C ALA A 330 5.95 -16.70 -34.78
N ILE A 331 6.32 -16.80 -36.04
CA ILE A 331 6.10 -15.75 -37.06
C ILE A 331 5.19 -16.29 -38.15
N LYS A 332 4.08 -15.60 -38.43
CA LYS A 332 3.26 -15.80 -39.61
C LYS A 332 3.68 -14.79 -40.68
N ILE A 333 4.06 -15.25 -41.85
CA ILE A 333 4.45 -14.39 -42.99
C ILE A 333 3.36 -14.45 -44.05
N ILE A 334 2.92 -13.30 -44.53
CA ILE A 334 2.07 -13.13 -45.71
C ILE A 334 2.94 -12.57 -46.84
N GLY A 335 2.95 -13.24 -47.98
CA GLY A 335 3.66 -12.80 -49.16
C GLY A 335 3.05 -13.37 -50.44
N LYS A 336 3.45 -12.87 -51.57
CA LYS A 336 2.88 -13.23 -52.87
C LYS A 336 3.50 -14.51 -53.44
N SER A 337 4.80 -14.67 -53.30
CA SER A 337 5.58 -15.81 -53.78
C SER A 337 6.86 -16.04 -52.98
N GLU A 338 7.40 -17.25 -53.02
CA GLU A 338 8.68 -17.57 -52.37
C GLU A 338 9.85 -16.73 -52.94
N ASN A 339 9.86 -16.45 -54.24
CA ASN A 339 10.91 -15.65 -54.86
C ASN A 339 10.97 -14.21 -54.30
N GLU A 340 9.82 -13.62 -53.97
CA GLU A 340 9.75 -12.29 -53.38
C GLU A 340 10.17 -12.30 -51.89
N LEU A 341 9.98 -13.41 -51.21
CA LEU A 341 10.36 -13.59 -49.82
C LEU A 341 11.82 -14.03 -49.63
N LEU A 342 12.55 -14.34 -50.69
CA LEU A 342 13.89 -14.93 -50.63
C LEU A 342 14.86 -14.10 -49.75
N LEU A 343 14.87 -12.79 -49.91
CA LEU A 343 15.78 -11.90 -49.14
C LEU A 343 15.36 -11.82 -47.68
N LEU A 344 14.06 -11.81 -47.41
CA LEU A 344 13.53 -11.87 -46.05
C LEU A 344 13.86 -13.21 -45.38
N ASP A 345 13.69 -14.31 -46.11
CA ASP A 345 14.04 -15.66 -45.64
C ASP A 345 15.52 -15.79 -45.27
N LEU A 346 16.40 -15.24 -46.11
CA LEU A 346 17.84 -15.21 -45.81
C LEU A 346 18.11 -14.43 -44.50
N ALA A 347 17.47 -13.28 -44.30
CA ALA A 347 17.60 -12.49 -43.10
C ALA A 347 17.08 -13.24 -41.85
N LEU A 348 15.90 -13.86 -41.93
CA LEU A 348 15.31 -14.65 -40.85
C LEU A 348 16.15 -15.90 -40.53
N ASN A 349 16.68 -16.58 -41.53
CA ASN A 349 17.58 -17.71 -41.33
C ASN A 349 18.90 -17.28 -40.69
N ALA A 350 19.45 -16.12 -41.05
CA ALA A 350 20.61 -15.55 -40.39
C ALA A 350 20.37 -15.23 -38.91
N ILE A 351 19.17 -14.77 -38.55
CA ILE A 351 18.75 -14.50 -37.17
C ILE A 351 18.56 -15.81 -36.41
N SER A 352 17.86 -16.78 -36.99
CA SER A 352 17.61 -18.08 -36.32
C SER A 352 18.89 -18.89 -36.11
N GLY A 353 19.78 -18.82 -37.07
CA GLY A 353 21.05 -19.59 -37.05
C GLY A 353 20.83 -21.06 -36.68
N ASN A 354 21.66 -21.59 -35.77
CA ASN A 354 21.54 -22.95 -35.24
C ASN A 354 20.67 -23.02 -33.96
N THR A 355 20.08 -21.91 -33.51
CA THR A 355 19.39 -21.83 -32.23
C THR A 355 17.92 -22.28 -32.28
N GLY A 356 17.34 -22.33 -33.49
CA GLY A 356 15.90 -22.60 -33.65
C GLY A 356 14.99 -21.53 -33.01
N LEU A 357 15.49 -20.30 -32.84
CA LEU A 357 14.78 -19.19 -32.21
C LEU A 357 13.49 -18.84 -32.94
N LEU A 358 13.47 -18.95 -34.27
CA LEU A 358 12.31 -18.57 -35.09
C LEU A 358 11.58 -19.81 -35.62
N GLN A 359 10.27 -19.83 -35.39
CA GLN A 359 9.34 -20.73 -36.05
C GLN A 359 8.55 -19.93 -37.08
N VAL A 360 8.76 -20.20 -38.36
CA VAL A 360 8.17 -19.43 -39.48
C VAL A 360 7.16 -20.26 -40.21
N ASP A 361 5.96 -19.72 -40.36
CA ASP A 361 4.91 -20.26 -41.22
C ASP A 361 4.53 -19.22 -42.30
N LYS A 362 4.40 -19.66 -43.55
CA LYS A 362 4.20 -18.79 -44.70
C LYS A 362 2.85 -19.03 -45.34
N GLU A 363 2.16 -17.94 -45.65
CA GLU A 363 0.97 -17.93 -46.47
C GLU A 363 1.21 -17.16 -47.77
N LEU A 364 1.38 -17.92 -48.87
CA LEU A 364 1.73 -17.36 -50.18
C LEU A 364 0.46 -17.10 -50.99
N LYS A 365 -0.21 -15.97 -50.71
CA LYS A 365 -1.43 -15.55 -51.36
C LYS A 365 -1.52 -14.05 -51.52
N SER A 366 -2.03 -13.58 -52.64
CA SER A 366 -2.29 -12.15 -52.87
C SER A 366 -3.64 -11.70 -52.27
N ASN A 367 -4.60 -12.61 -52.12
CA ASN A 367 -5.91 -12.36 -51.52
C ASN A 367 -6.07 -13.22 -50.26
N ILE A 368 -6.36 -12.59 -49.15
CA ILE A 368 -6.49 -13.25 -47.83
C ILE A 368 -7.90 -13.02 -47.32
N ASP A 369 -8.65 -14.11 -47.16
CA ASP A 369 -10.03 -14.08 -46.67
C ASP A 369 -10.12 -14.17 -45.18
N ARG A 370 -9.32 -15.06 -44.58
CA ARG A 370 -9.20 -15.32 -43.10
C ARG A 370 -7.77 -15.67 -42.76
N ILE A 371 -7.34 -15.29 -41.56
CA ILE A 371 -5.98 -15.56 -41.05
C ILE A 371 -6.07 -16.17 -39.68
N PHE A 372 -5.42 -17.33 -39.48
CA PHE A 372 -5.29 -17.96 -38.16
C PHE A 372 -4.02 -17.52 -37.49
N LEU A 373 -4.15 -16.66 -36.45
CA LEU A 373 -2.99 -16.04 -35.75
C LEU A 373 -2.85 -16.44 -34.29
N ASN A 374 -3.70 -17.37 -33.78
CA ASN A 374 -3.76 -17.68 -32.36
C ASN A 374 -2.42 -18.19 -31.77
N ASN A 375 -1.63 -18.90 -32.58
CA ASN A 375 -0.37 -19.52 -32.16
C ASN A 375 0.87 -18.71 -32.59
N PHE A 376 0.70 -17.49 -33.04
CA PHE A 376 1.79 -16.67 -33.52
C PHE A 376 2.02 -15.46 -32.62
N ASP A 377 3.28 -15.03 -32.53
CA ASP A 377 3.70 -13.84 -31.81
C ASP A 377 3.72 -12.63 -32.73
N ILE A 378 4.11 -12.84 -33.96
CA ILE A 378 4.33 -11.77 -34.95
C ILE A 378 3.66 -12.12 -36.28
N LEU A 379 2.93 -11.14 -36.83
CA LEU A 379 2.51 -11.14 -38.20
C LEU A 379 3.46 -10.27 -39.02
N LEU A 380 4.07 -10.85 -40.08
CA LEU A 380 4.92 -10.15 -41.01
C LEU A 380 4.20 -10.10 -42.37
N ILE A 381 3.94 -8.91 -42.88
CA ILE A 381 3.33 -8.70 -44.18
C ILE A 381 4.37 -8.15 -45.14
N HIS A 382 4.60 -8.87 -46.24
CA HIS A 382 5.47 -8.42 -47.31
C HIS A 382 4.63 -8.04 -48.55
N ASP A 383 4.90 -6.87 -49.08
CA ASP A 383 4.11 -6.24 -50.16
C ASP A 383 2.72 -5.75 -49.65
N CYS A 384 1.75 -5.62 -50.55
CA CYS A 384 0.43 -5.08 -50.26
C CYS A 384 -0.67 -6.07 -50.65
N PRO A 385 -0.93 -7.14 -49.85
CA PRO A 385 -1.99 -8.11 -50.17
C PRO A 385 -3.38 -7.49 -50.05
N LYS A 386 -4.35 -8.07 -50.75
CA LYS A 386 -5.76 -7.76 -50.56
C LYS A 386 -6.28 -8.50 -49.34
N LEU A 387 -6.70 -7.74 -48.34
CA LEU A 387 -7.30 -8.29 -47.13
C LEU A 387 -8.80 -8.06 -47.15
N THR A 388 -9.59 -9.10 -46.98
CA THR A 388 -11.04 -8.96 -46.79
C THR A 388 -11.35 -8.43 -45.41
N SER A 389 -12.60 -8.01 -45.15
CA SER A 389 -13.04 -7.59 -43.83
C SER A 389 -12.81 -8.66 -42.77
N GLY A 390 -12.96 -9.94 -43.11
CA GLY A 390 -12.70 -11.06 -42.20
C GLY A 390 -11.23 -11.17 -41.79
N ALA A 391 -10.30 -11.03 -42.77
CA ALA A 391 -8.87 -11.03 -42.46
C ALA A 391 -8.46 -9.81 -41.63
N ILE A 392 -9.05 -8.63 -41.88
CA ILE A 392 -8.80 -7.42 -41.10
C ILE A 392 -9.28 -7.60 -39.66
N GLU A 393 -10.47 -8.18 -39.45
CA GLU A 393 -10.97 -8.49 -38.11
C GLU A 393 -10.04 -9.47 -37.33
N ASP A 394 -9.54 -10.51 -38.05
CA ASP A 394 -8.61 -11.49 -37.44
C ASP A 394 -7.29 -10.79 -37.00
N ILE A 395 -6.75 -9.90 -37.86
CA ILE A 395 -5.55 -9.11 -37.51
C ILE A 395 -5.86 -8.12 -36.37
N GLN A 396 -7.01 -7.44 -36.37
CA GLN A 396 -7.38 -6.55 -35.27
C GLN A 396 -7.46 -7.30 -33.94
N LYS A 397 -8.10 -8.47 -33.90
CA LYS A 397 -8.13 -9.33 -32.72
C LYS A 397 -6.73 -9.71 -32.28
N PHE A 398 -5.87 -10.11 -33.19
CA PHE A 398 -4.47 -10.45 -32.89
C PHE A 398 -3.70 -9.28 -32.29
N LEU A 399 -3.88 -8.05 -32.83
CA LEU A 399 -3.23 -6.85 -32.27
C LEU A 399 -3.81 -6.46 -30.90
N ILE A 400 -5.14 -6.52 -30.70
CA ILE A 400 -5.78 -6.29 -29.40
C ILE A 400 -5.22 -7.25 -28.33
N GLN A 401 -4.89 -8.46 -28.73
CA GLN A 401 -4.35 -9.50 -27.89
C GLN A 401 -2.83 -9.40 -27.71
N GLY A 402 -2.16 -8.33 -28.15
CA GLY A 402 -0.75 -8.07 -27.95
C GLY A 402 0.18 -8.70 -29.01
N GLY A 403 -0.34 -9.18 -30.13
CA GLY A 403 0.47 -9.65 -31.25
C GLY A 403 1.24 -8.50 -31.93
N GLY A 404 2.47 -8.75 -32.40
CA GLY A 404 3.28 -7.78 -33.11
C GLY A 404 3.02 -7.77 -34.62
N LEU A 405 3.25 -6.63 -35.28
CA LEU A 405 3.12 -6.54 -36.73
C LEU A 405 4.35 -5.88 -37.36
N ILE A 406 4.87 -6.48 -38.42
CA ILE A 406 5.90 -5.89 -39.32
C ILE A 406 5.35 -5.86 -40.71
N TRP A 407 5.39 -4.69 -41.33
CA TRP A 407 4.91 -4.51 -42.71
C TRP A 407 6.00 -3.89 -43.60
N PHE A 408 6.34 -4.57 -44.66
CA PHE A 408 7.18 -4.04 -45.75
C PHE A 408 6.29 -3.65 -46.94
N ALA A 409 5.97 -2.36 -47.05
CA ALA A 409 5.05 -1.85 -48.09
C ALA A 409 5.66 -1.87 -49.49
N GLY A 410 4.95 -2.41 -50.44
CA GLY A 410 5.42 -2.66 -51.81
C GLY A 410 4.54 -2.15 -52.95
N ASP A 411 4.49 -2.90 -54.07
CA ASP A 411 4.03 -2.43 -55.38
C ASP A 411 2.50 -2.33 -55.63
N GLU A 412 1.63 -2.77 -54.73
CA GLU A 412 0.19 -2.92 -55.03
C GLU A 412 -0.61 -1.61 -55.20
N LEU A 413 0.03 -0.46 -55.31
CA LEU A 413 -0.63 0.80 -55.63
C LEU A 413 -1.11 0.92 -57.11
N GLU A 414 -0.94 -0.12 -57.94
CA GLU A 414 -1.49 -0.16 -59.30
C GLU A 414 -3.01 -0.40 -59.34
N GLN A 415 -3.68 -0.48 -58.19
CA GLN A 415 -5.13 -0.66 -58.13
C GLN A 415 -5.85 0.68 -58.21
N THR A 416 -7.00 0.64 -58.88
CA THR A 416 -7.91 1.79 -59.09
C THR A 416 -8.51 2.35 -57.80
N GLU A 417 -8.30 1.69 -56.63
CA GLU A 417 -8.78 2.11 -55.33
C GLU A 417 -7.65 2.06 -54.28
N PRO A 418 -7.53 3.05 -53.38
CA PRO A 418 -6.53 3.06 -52.35
C PRO A 418 -6.76 1.90 -51.35
N LEU A 419 -5.67 1.30 -50.87
CA LEU A 419 -5.69 0.25 -49.84
C LEU A 419 -6.32 0.80 -48.54
N GLN A 420 -7.45 0.23 -48.11
CA GLN A 420 -8.16 0.67 -46.91
C GLN A 420 -7.66 0.01 -45.63
N TRP A 421 -7.12 -1.21 -45.70
CA TRP A 421 -6.76 -1.99 -44.54
C TRP A 421 -5.64 -1.36 -43.65
N PRO A 422 -4.64 -0.60 -44.19
CA PRO A 422 -3.66 0.03 -43.32
C PRO A 422 -4.30 1.02 -42.33
N SER A 423 -5.20 1.87 -42.81
CA SER A 423 -5.95 2.82 -41.98
C SER A 423 -6.84 2.12 -40.97
N LEU A 424 -7.52 1.01 -41.35
CA LEU A 424 -8.35 0.21 -40.44
C LEU A 424 -7.53 -0.48 -39.35
N LEU A 425 -6.28 -0.81 -39.64
CA LEU A 425 -5.31 -1.35 -38.66
C LEU A 425 -4.51 -0.26 -37.93
N LYS A 426 -4.85 1.02 -38.14
CA LYS A 426 -4.11 2.17 -37.56
C LYS A 426 -2.62 2.21 -37.95
N LEU A 427 -2.30 1.72 -39.17
CA LEU A 427 -0.99 1.81 -39.79
C LEU A 427 -0.91 3.03 -40.69
N PRO A 428 0.30 3.45 -41.16
CA PRO A 428 0.47 4.54 -42.11
C PRO A 428 -0.30 4.27 -43.41
N GLU A 429 -1.06 5.27 -43.87
CA GLU A 429 -1.81 5.21 -45.13
C GLU A 429 -0.87 5.47 -46.31
N LEU A 430 -0.84 4.57 -47.29
CA LEU A 430 -0.06 4.76 -48.49
C LEU A 430 -0.71 5.80 -49.42
N LEU A 431 0.09 6.71 -49.97
CA LEU A 431 -0.37 7.77 -50.89
C LEU A 431 0.02 7.47 -52.32
N GLN A 432 1.32 7.46 -52.61
CA GLN A 432 1.86 7.22 -53.93
C GLN A 432 3.24 6.58 -53.88
N LYS A 433 3.58 5.84 -54.92
CA LYS A 433 4.93 5.33 -55.11
C LYS A 433 5.84 6.40 -55.70
N VAL A 434 7.00 6.58 -55.10
CA VAL A 434 8.08 7.44 -55.63
C VAL A 434 9.26 6.57 -56.02
N SER A 435 9.73 6.72 -57.23
CA SER A 435 10.88 5.99 -57.77
C SER A 435 11.85 6.96 -58.44
N LEU A 436 13.13 6.70 -58.31
CA LEU A 436 14.18 7.43 -59.00
C LEU A 436 14.72 6.60 -60.19
N ASP A 437 14.99 7.26 -61.29
CA ASP A 437 15.56 6.63 -62.47
C ASP A 437 17.09 6.71 -62.42
N GLY A 438 17.76 5.69 -62.99
CA GLY A 438 19.19 5.63 -63.09
C GLY A 438 19.94 5.26 -61.82
N GLU A 439 21.10 5.86 -61.60
CA GLU A 439 21.96 5.60 -60.43
C GLU A 439 21.65 6.49 -59.19
N SER A 440 20.54 7.26 -59.24
CA SER A 440 20.12 8.16 -58.17
C SER A 440 19.48 7.39 -57.02
N PHE A 441 19.67 7.84 -55.81
CA PHE A 441 19.08 7.24 -54.61
C PHE A 441 18.74 8.29 -53.52
N PHE A 442 17.83 7.97 -52.66
CA PHE A 442 17.57 8.70 -51.42
C PHE A 442 18.45 8.10 -50.31
N SER A 443 19.23 8.94 -49.62
CA SER A 443 19.95 8.55 -48.42
C SER A 443 18.99 8.53 -47.22
N SER A 444 19.27 7.66 -46.26
CA SER A 444 18.49 7.52 -45.07
C SER A 444 19.26 7.96 -43.84
N THR A 445 18.55 8.39 -42.78
CA THR A 445 19.13 8.86 -41.50
C THR A 445 18.26 8.39 -40.36
N ILE A 446 18.89 7.91 -39.26
CA ILE A 446 18.20 7.58 -38.01
C ILE A 446 17.87 8.88 -37.28
N VAL A 447 16.57 9.12 -37.03
CA VAL A 447 16.10 10.33 -36.35
C VAL A 447 15.78 10.13 -34.87
N ARG A 448 15.81 8.87 -34.41
CA ARG A 448 15.54 8.50 -33.03
C ARG A 448 16.54 7.48 -32.50
N GLU A 449 17.76 7.94 -32.26
CA GLU A 449 18.88 7.13 -31.80
C GLU A 449 18.63 6.42 -30.46
N LYS A 450 17.82 7.02 -29.57
CA LYS A 450 17.48 6.45 -28.25
C LYS A 450 16.37 5.38 -28.32
N ASN A 451 15.82 5.11 -29.51
CA ASN A 451 14.83 4.03 -29.63
C ASN A 451 15.49 2.67 -29.35
N PRO A 452 14.83 1.73 -28.66
CA PRO A 452 15.35 0.40 -28.36
C PRO A 452 15.92 -0.37 -29.56
N LEU A 453 15.39 -0.14 -30.74
CA LEU A 453 15.92 -0.74 -31.98
C LEU A 453 17.37 -0.40 -32.25
N PHE A 454 17.81 0.78 -31.81
CA PHE A 454 19.16 1.31 -32.07
C PHE A 454 20.02 1.38 -30.81
N ALA A 455 19.45 1.06 -29.64
CA ALA A 455 20.19 1.05 -28.38
C ALA A 455 21.41 0.10 -28.47
N ASP A 456 22.54 0.53 -27.88
CA ASP A 456 23.80 -0.23 -27.89
C ASP A 456 24.39 -0.54 -29.29
N LEU A 457 23.86 0.07 -30.36
CA LEU A 457 24.50 0.09 -31.68
C LEU A 457 25.39 1.32 -31.77
N ASP A 458 26.57 1.15 -32.35
CA ASP A 458 27.48 2.26 -32.63
C ASP A 458 26.99 3.00 -33.89
N ILE A 459 26.08 3.99 -33.67
CA ILE A 459 25.38 4.70 -34.76
C ILE A 459 26.37 5.38 -35.72
N VAL A 460 27.50 5.87 -35.23
CA VAL A 460 28.52 6.51 -36.07
C VAL A 460 29.08 5.54 -37.10
N LYS A 461 29.27 4.27 -36.73
CA LYS A 461 29.70 3.22 -37.66
C LYS A 461 28.56 2.71 -38.54
N LEU A 462 27.31 2.96 -38.14
CA LEU A 462 26.13 2.52 -38.87
C LEU A 462 25.70 3.47 -39.97
N GLU A 463 26.17 4.71 -40.00
CA GLU A 463 25.82 5.66 -41.09
C GLU A 463 26.15 5.11 -42.47
N ASP A 464 27.27 4.41 -42.63
CA ASP A 464 27.66 3.75 -43.88
C ASP A 464 26.85 2.48 -44.21
N GLU A 465 26.19 1.91 -43.19
CA GLU A 465 25.37 0.70 -43.27
C GLU A 465 23.86 1.02 -43.49
N LEU A 466 23.47 2.31 -43.51
CA LEU A 466 22.13 2.73 -43.82
C LEU A 466 21.83 2.48 -45.29
N PRO A 467 20.56 2.07 -45.60
CA PRO A 467 20.20 1.72 -46.99
C PRO A 467 20.12 2.94 -47.89
N GLN A 468 20.47 2.71 -49.15
CA GLN A 468 20.16 3.57 -50.30
C GLN A 468 18.78 3.16 -50.82
N ILE A 469 17.89 4.11 -51.01
CA ILE A 469 16.50 3.85 -51.40
C ILE A 469 16.26 4.36 -52.83
N PHE A 470 15.88 3.47 -53.73
CA PHE A 470 15.59 3.77 -55.11
C PHE A 470 14.06 3.98 -55.33
N SER A 471 13.26 3.27 -54.49
CA SER A 471 11.80 3.39 -54.53
C SER A 471 11.22 3.28 -53.12
N TYR A 472 10.20 4.09 -52.82
CA TYR A 472 9.45 4.04 -51.58
C TYR A 472 8.00 4.50 -51.80
N ASN A 473 7.14 4.19 -50.86
CA ASN A 473 5.77 4.69 -50.82
C ASN A 473 5.68 5.93 -49.92
N GLU A 474 5.19 7.04 -50.45
CA GLU A 474 4.79 8.16 -49.61
C GLU A 474 3.64 7.73 -48.69
N VAL A 475 3.66 8.21 -47.43
CA VAL A 475 2.66 7.84 -46.45
C VAL A 475 2.11 9.06 -45.73
N ARG A 476 0.83 8.95 -45.32
CA ARG A 476 0.20 9.87 -44.40
C ARG A 476 0.38 9.37 -42.96
N LEU A 477 1.02 10.19 -42.12
CA LEU A 477 1.24 9.89 -40.72
C LEU A 477 0.08 10.41 -39.85
N GLN A 478 -0.22 9.72 -38.77
CA GLN A 478 -1.14 10.10 -37.70
C GLN A 478 -0.37 10.28 -36.38
N SER A 479 -1.06 10.69 -35.29
CA SER A 479 -0.44 10.94 -33.97
C SER A 479 0.16 9.70 -33.33
N ASN A 480 -0.29 8.51 -33.68
CA ASN A 480 0.21 7.21 -33.20
C ASN A 480 1.39 6.66 -34.02
N HIS A 481 1.90 7.43 -35.01
CA HIS A 481 3.00 7.04 -35.87
C HIS A 481 4.28 7.80 -35.55
N LEU A 482 5.35 7.07 -35.26
CA LEU A 482 6.65 7.58 -34.85
C LEU A 482 7.71 7.24 -35.90
N PRO A 483 8.17 8.18 -36.73
CA PRO A 483 9.27 7.93 -37.66
C PRO A 483 10.57 7.65 -36.93
N LEU A 484 11.22 6.55 -37.26
CA LEU A 484 12.51 6.11 -36.70
C LEU A 484 13.67 6.37 -37.66
N ILE A 485 13.47 6.10 -38.97
CA ILE A 485 14.43 6.41 -40.02
C ILE A 485 13.71 7.28 -41.04
N LYS A 486 14.37 8.34 -41.50
CA LYS A 486 13.88 9.23 -42.58
C LYS A 486 14.81 9.29 -43.76
N LEU A 487 14.26 9.59 -44.91
CA LEU A 487 14.98 9.89 -46.13
C LEU A 487 15.45 11.35 -46.13
N ASN A 488 16.43 11.68 -46.96
CA ASN A 488 16.96 13.05 -47.12
C ASN A 488 15.94 14.07 -47.65
N ASN A 489 14.84 13.61 -48.26
CA ASN A 489 13.71 14.44 -48.67
C ASN A 489 12.65 14.62 -47.55
N GLY A 490 12.90 14.09 -46.33
CA GLY A 490 12.03 14.22 -45.16
C GLY A 490 10.98 13.14 -44.98
N HIS A 491 10.73 12.29 -46.00
CA HIS A 491 9.76 11.19 -45.90
C HIS A 491 10.28 10.07 -44.99
N PRO A 492 9.40 9.40 -44.22
CA PRO A 492 9.80 8.32 -43.36
C PRO A 492 10.06 7.03 -44.12
N LEU A 493 11.14 6.31 -43.76
CA LEU A 493 11.46 4.98 -44.26
C LEU A 493 10.98 3.88 -43.29
N LEU A 494 11.28 4.04 -42.03
CA LEU A 494 10.86 3.13 -40.95
C LEU A 494 10.01 3.90 -39.95
N ILE A 495 8.84 3.34 -39.65
CA ILE A 495 7.84 3.95 -38.77
C ILE A 495 7.42 2.93 -37.72
N GLU A 496 7.45 3.32 -36.48
CA GLU A 496 6.82 2.61 -35.36
C GLU A 496 5.38 3.11 -35.21
N SER A 497 4.43 2.21 -35.06
CA SER A 497 2.99 2.51 -34.94
C SER A 497 2.44 1.84 -33.69
N SER A 498 1.62 2.57 -32.93
CA SER A 498 0.82 1.98 -31.84
C SER A 498 -0.58 1.65 -32.36
N SER A 499 -0.90 0.38 -32.45
CA SER A 499 -2.17 -0.13 -33.03
C SER A 499 -2.86 -1.02 -32.01
N PHE A 500 -4.06 -0.61 -31.52
CA PHE A 500 -4.88 -1.38 -30.56
C PHE A 500 -4.16 -1.81 -29.27
N GLY A 501 -3.15 -1.04 -28.82
CA GLY A 501 -2.34 -1.37 -27.66
C GLY A 501 -1.09 -2.22 -27.97
N SER A 502 -0.92 -2.64 -29.23
CA SER A 502 0.28 -3.34 -29.73
C SER A 502 1.19 -2.41 -30.52
N THR A 503 2.44 -2.81 -30.63
CA THR A 503 3.45 -2.13 -31.46
C THR A 503 3.53 -2.78 -32.82
N GLY A 504 3.62 -1.97 -33.86
CA GLY A 504 3.88 -2.40 -35.23
C GLY A 504 4.99 -1.57 -35.87
N PHE A 505 5.72 -2.17 -36.81
CA PHE A 505 6.74 -1.50 -37.60
C PHE A 505 6.35 -1.53 -39.09
N THR A 506 6.44 -0.37 -39.77
CA THR A 506 6.19 -0.25 -41.17
C THR A 506 7.43 0.28 -41.88
N PHE A 507 7.94 -0.49 -42.85
CA PHE A 507 8.88 -0.01 -43.85
C PHE A 507 8.11 0.50 -45.06
N THR A 508 8.40 1.71 -45.52
CA THR A 508 7.79 2.30 -46.69
C THR A 508 8.36 1.80 -48.00
N SER A 509 9.38 0.94 -47.93
CA SER A 509 10.05 0.32 -49.09
C SER A 509 10.13 -1.19 -48.86
N LYS A 510 9.77 -2.01 -49.83
CA LYS A 510 9.84 -3.47 -49.70
C LYS A 510 11.28 -3.98 -49.84
N LEU A 511 11.54 -5.17 -49.33
CA LEU A 511 12.85 -5.82 -49.43
C LEU A 511 13.04 -6.43 -50.84
N ASP A 512 13.45 -5.60 -51.78
CA ASP A 512 13.76 -5.95 -53.15
C ASP A 512 14.91 -5.05 -53.64
N LEU A 513 15.94 -5.62 -54.25
CA LEU A 513 17.11 -4.87 -54.73
C LEU A 513 16.80 -3.76 -55.75
N ARG A 514 15.63 -3.81 -56.39
CA ARG A 514 15.13 -2.72 -57.21
C ARG A 514 14.55 -1.54 -56.43
N TRP A 515 14.22 -1.77 -55.15
CA TRP A 515 13.67 -0.77 -54.26
C TRP A 515 14.71 -0.17 -53.35
N ASN A 516 15.61 -0.99 -52.82
CA ASN A 516 16.67 -0.59 -51.90
C ASN A 516 17.78 -1.63 -51.84
N ASP A 517 18.93 -1.22 -51.31
CA ASP A 517 20.04 -2.10 -51.04
C ASP A 517 20.13 -2.58 -49.57
N PHE A 518 19.04 -2.43 -48.77
CA PHE A 518 19.03 -2.72 -47.35
C PHE A 518 19.40 -4.17 -47.00
N THR A 519 19.05 -5.10 -47.88
CA THR A 519 19.40 -6.53 -47.72
C THR A 519 20.86 -6.83 -47.89
N ILE A 520 21.63 -5.95 -48.53
CA ILE A 520 23.11 -6.06 -48.70
C ILE A 520 23.82 -5.35 -47.55
N LYS A 521 23.17 -4.39 -46.92
CA LYS A 521 23.74 -3.64 -45.80
C LYS A 521 23.69 -4.44 -44.48
N GLY A 522 24.71 -4.29 -43.66
CA GLY A 522 24.83 -5.00 -42.40
C GLY A 522 23.77 -4.67 -41.34
N LEU A 523 23.02 -3.61 -41.53
CA LEU A 523 22.03 -3.12 -40.54
C LEU A 523 20.70 -3.88 -40.56
N LEU A 524 20.27 -4.48 -41.69
CA LEU A 524 18.97 -5.14 -41.77
C LEU A 524 18.77 -6.25 -40.72
N VAL A 525 19.72 -7.17 -40.65
CA VAL A 525 19.62 -8.36 -39.78
C VAL A 525 19.58 -7.96 -38.30
N PRO A 526 20.45 -7.09 -37.78
CA PRO A 526 20.36 -6.61 -36.40
C PRO A 526 19.06 -5.88 -36.09
N VAL A 527 18.57 -5.01 -36.96
CA VAL A 527 17.33 -4.25 -36.74
C VAL A 527 16.12 -5.18 -36.76
N LEU A 528 16.03 -6.08 -37.77
CA LEU A 528 14.96 -7.06 -37.84
C LEU A 528 14.93 -7.99 -36.63
N HIS A 529 16.10 -8.48 -36.20
CA HIS A 529 16.23 -9.28 -34.98
C HIS A 529 15.68 -8.57 -33.75
N ARG A 530 16.04 -7.29 -33.56
CA ARG A 530 15.53 -6.48 -32.44
C ARG A 530 14.04 -6.23 -32.52
N MET A 531 13.50 -5.97 -33.73
CA MET A 531 12.06 -5.87 -33.93
C MET A 531 11.33 -7.15 -33.49
N LEU A 532 11.85 -8.31 -33.93
CA LEU A 532 11.25 -9.59 -33.57
C LEU A 532 11.25 -9.83 -32.06
N ILE A 533 12.35 -9.53 -31.37
CA ILE A 533 12.43 -9.67 -29.92
C ILE A 533 11.47 -8.70 -29.21
N LEU A 534 11.46 -7.42 -29.59
CA LEU A 534 10.57 -6.42 -29.00
C LEU A 534 9.09 -6.79 -29.13
N LEU A 535 8.72 -7.30 -30.32
CA LEU A 535 7.34 -7.68 -30.59
C LEU A 535 6.91 -9.01 -29.93
N ALA A 536 7.88 -9.93 -29.74
CA ALA A 536 7.60 -11.25 -29.15
C ALA A 536 7.57 -11.24 -27.62
N THR A 537 8.16 -10.21 -26.97
CA THR A 537 8.26 -10.18 -25.49
C THR A 537 6.90 -9.79 -24.91
N LYS A 538 6.09 -10.78 -24.58
CA LYS A 538 4.77 -10.60 -23.93
C LYS A 538 4.94 -10.58 -22.43
N GLU A 539 5.09 -9.40 -21.82
CA GLU A 539 5.23 -9.26 -20.36
C GLU A 539 3.88 -9.24 -19.63
N PHE A 540 2.76 -9.26 -20.35
CA PHE A 540 1.42 -9.10 -19.76
C PHE A 540 1.12 -10.17 -18.71
N ASN A 541 1.42 -11.43 -19.01
CA ASN A 541 1.14 -12.55 -18.10
C ASN A 541 2.05 -12.54 -16.85
N THR A 542 3.28 -12.04 -16.97
CA THR A 542 4.28 -12.04 -15.88
C THR A 542 4.33 -10.75 -15.07
N LYS A 543 3.58 -9.71 -15.46
CA LYS A 543 3.55 -8.44 -14.74
C LYS A 543 3.09 -8.65 -13.30
N SER A 544 3.86 -8.16 -12.34
CA SER A 544 3.52 -8.19 -10.92
C SER A 544 2.24 -7.41 -10.62
N ILE A 545 1.49 -7.89 -9.63
CA ILE A 545 0.28 -7.25 -9.11
C ILE A 545 0.39 -7.02 -7.60
N VAL A 546 -0.45 -6.15 -7.05
CA VAL A 546 -0.55 -5.98 -5.60
C VAL A 546 -1.26 -7.19 -4.99
N VAL A 547 -0.82 -7.61 -3.79
CA VAL A 547 -1.47 -8.70 -3.05
C VAL A 547 -2.95 -8.38 -2.86
N GLY A 548 -3.81 -9.34 -3.18
CA GLY A 548 -5.27 -9.21 -3.14
C GLY A 548 -5.92 -8.79 -4.46
N ASP A 549 -5.17 -8.28 -5.42
CA ASP A 549 -5.69 -7.96 -6.75
C ASP A 549 -5.95 -9.22 -7.58
N ILE A 550 -6.87 -9.11 -8.53
CA ILE A 550 -7.18 -10.20 -9.47
C ILE A 550 -6.14 -10.22 -10.58
N LYS A 551 -5.41 -11.34 -10.72
CA LYS A 551 -4.54 -11.55 -11.86
C LYS A 551 -5.30 -12.18 -13.01
N THR A 552 -5.25 -11.56 -14.17
CA THR A 552 -5.79 -12.11 -15.41
C THR A 552 -4.64 -12.59 -16.29
N ILE A 553 -4.71 -13.83 -16.73
CA ILE A 553 -3.74 -14.50 -17.61
C ILE A 553 -4.41 -14.74 -18.97
N ASP A 554 -3.68 -14.47 -20.02
CA ASP A 554 -4.09 -14.78 -21.39
C ASP A 554 -3.77 -16.25 -21.69
N ILE A 555 -4.79 -17.03 -22.11
CA ILE A 555 -4.70 -18.46 -22.37
C ILE A 555 -5.00 -18.82 -23.84
N ARG A 556 -4.79 -17.87 -24.76
CA ARG A 556 -5.01 -18.11 -26.18
C ARG A 556 -4.27 -19.33 -26.71
N GLY A 557 -4.92 -20.08 -27.59
CA GLY A 557 -4.35 -21.28 -28.20
C GLY A 557 -4.33 -22.50 -27.29
N GLN A 558 -4.92 -22.43 -26.08
CA GLN A 558 -5.05 -23.58 -25.18
C GLN A 558 -6.40 -24.28 -25.41
N ASP A 559 -6.43 -25.59 -25.20
CA ASP A 559 -7.63 -26.41 -25.42
C ASP A 559 -8.65 -26.27 -24.28
N ILE A 560 -9.95 -26.40 -24.60
CA ILE A 560 -11.06 -26.34 -23.64
C ILE A 560 -10.94 -27.45 -22.56
N ASN A 561 -10.30 -28.57 -22.88
CA ASN A 561 -10.13 -29.71 -21.98
C ASN A 561 -8.92 -29.58 -21.06
N ASP A 562 -8.13 -28.51 -21.17
CA ASP A 562 -6.96 -28.32 -20.35
C ASP A 562 -7.36 -28.03 -18.89
N TYR A 563 -6.69 -28.71 -17.96
CA TYR A 563 -6.84 -28.40 -16.54
C TYR A 563 -5.74 -27.44 -16.10
N TRP A 564 -6.15 -26.46 -15.31
CA TRP A 564 -5.28 -25.38 -14.87
C TRP A 564 -5.02 -25.46 -13.37
N THR A 565 -3.78 -25.33 -13.00
CA THR A 565 -3.32 -25.35 -11.63
C THR A 565 -2.43 -24.17 -11.34
N VAL A 566 -2.65 -23.50 -10.21
CA VAL A 566 -1.80 -22.43 -9.71
C VAL A 566 -1.16 -22.90 -8.41
N ILE A 567 0.16 -22.83 -8.34
CA ILE A 567 0.93 -23.07 -7.12
C ILE A 567 1.22 -21.73 -6.47
N THR A 568 0.79 -21.56 -5.21
CA THR A 568 1.00 -20.35 -4.42
C THR A 568 2.43 -20.30 -3.85
N PRO A 569 2.89 -19.14 -3.33
CA PRO A 569 4.20 -19.03 -2.68
C PRO A 569 4.40 -20.01 -1.50
N SER A 570 3.33 -20.41 -0.81
CA SER A 570 3.35 -21.42 0.26
C SER A 570 3.27 -22.89 -0.25
N ASN A 571 3.39 -23.09 -1.58
CA ASN A 571 3.27 -24.39 -2.25
C ASN A 571 1.86 -25.05 -2.16
N ASN A 572 0.83 -24.25 -1.94
CA ASN A 572 -0.55 -24.76 -2.05
C ASN A 572 -0.98 -24.82 -3.52
N GLU A 573 -1.67 -25.90 -3.88
CA GLU A 573 -2.17 -26.13 -5.23
C GLU A 573 -3.63 -25.70 -5.33
N ILE A 574 -3.95 -24.81 -6.28
CA ILE A 574 -5.31 -24.31 -6.54
C ILE A 574 -5.68 -24.66 -7.97
N LYS A 575 -6.78 -25.42 -8.15
CA LYS A 575 -7.33 -25.75 -9.45
C LYS A 575 -8.29 -24.67 -9.90
N LEU A 576 -8.15 -24.18 -11.13
CA LEU A 576 -8.95 -23.12 -11.69
C LEU A 576 -9.60 -23.55 -13.01
N ILE A 577 -10.75 -22.97 -13.29
CA ILE A 577 -11.47 -23.15 -14.55
C ILE A 577 -11.39 -21.80 -15.29
N PRO A 578 -10.81 -21.77 -16.49
CA PRO A 578 -10.73 -20.57 -17.32
C PRO A 578 -12.07 -20.14 -17.91
N ASP A 579 -12.16 -18.88 -18.23
CA ASP A 579 -13.19 -18.36 -19.15
C ASP A 579 -12.71 -18.54 -20.59
N TYR A 580 -13.05 -19.67 -21.18
CA TYR A 580 -12.69 -20.00 -22.57
C TYR A 580 -13.38 -19.12 -23.61
N THR A 581 -14.49 -18.46 -23.27
CA THR A 581 -15.18 -17.54 -24.18
C THR A 581 -14.36 -16.28 -24.40
N ASN A 582 -13.72 -15.79 -23.33
CA ASN A 582 -12.86 -14.60 -23.36
C ASN A 582 -11.36 -14.97 -23.41
N GLU A 583 -11.02 -16.26 -23.49
CA GLU A 583 -9.65 -16.77 -23.52
C GLU A 583 -8.80 -16.27 -22.34
N LYS A 584 -9.39 -16.22 -21.13
CA LYS A 584 -8.76 -15.68 -19.91
C LYS A 584 -8.85 -16.62 -18.72
N LEU A 585 -7.76 -16.71 -17.97
CA LEU A 585 -7.73 -17.33 -16.66
C LEU A 585 -7.66 -16.22 -15.59
N GLN A 586 -8.65 -16.16 -14.69
CA GLN A 586 -8.68 -15.23 -13.59
C GLN A 586 -8.27 -15.90 -12.30
N ILE A 587 -7.25 -15.34 -11.62
CA ILE A 587 -6.73 -15.82 -10.36
C ILE A 587 -7.11 -14.80 -9.30
N ILE A 588 -8.08 -15.16 -8.45
CA ILE A 588 -8.62 -14.32 -7.36
C ILE A 588 -7.97 -14.62 -6.00
N TYR A 589 -7.16 -15.68 -5.91
CA TYR A 589 -6.54 -16.14 -4.66
C TYR A 589 -5.08 -15.64 -4.54
N THR A 590 -4.87 -14.34 -4.68
CA THR A 590 -3.55 -13.70 -4.68
C THR A 590 -3.22 -13.10 -3.30
N LYS A 591 -3.52 -13.84 -2.22
CA LYS A 591 -3.42 -13.36 -0.83
C LYS A 591 -2.04 -13.51 -0.21
N GLU A 592 -1.12 -14.19 -0.85
CA GLU A 592 0.24 -14.44 -0.36
C GLU A 592 1.24 -13.56 -1.11
N LEU A 593 2.29 -13.13 -0.43
CA LEU A 593 3.39 -12.37 -1.01
C LEU A 593 4.41 -13.34 -1.62
N GLY A 594 4.78 -13.16 -2.88
CA GLY A 594 5.78 -14.00 -3.53
C GLY A 594 5.45 -14.34 -4.98
N SER A 595 6.04 -15.40 -5.50
CA SER A 595 5.87 -15.85 -6.88
C SER A 595 4.82 -16.96 -6.97
N TYR A 596 3.89 -16.79 -7.89
CA TYR A 596 2.85 -17.77 -8.26
C TYR A 596 3.24 -18.45 -9.55
N SER A 597 3.21 -19.77 -9.59
CA SER A 597 3.49 -20.56 -10.78
C SER A 597 2.22 -21.17 -11.35
N ILE A 598 2.02 -21.08 -12.65
CA ILE A 598 0.83 -21.51 -13.37
C ILE A 598 1.18 -22.70 -14.24
N TYR A 599 0.40 -23.75 -14.15
CA TYR A 599 0.57 -24.98 -14.91
C TYR A 599 -0.68 -25.31 -15.70
N THR A 600 -0.50 -25.83 -16.90
CA THR A 600 -1.56 -26.44 -17.70
C THR A 600 -1.20 -27.90 -17.99
N ASN A 601 -2.10 -28.83 -17.74
CA ASN A 601 -1.87 -30.28 -17.90
C ASN A 601 -0.61 -30.82 -17.17
N GLY A 602 -0.19 -30.13 -16.10
CA GLY A 602 1.03 -30.45 -15.35
C GLY A 602 2.32 -29.86 -15.94
N GLU A 603 2.26 -29.20 -17.08
CA GLU A 603 3.38 -28.48 -17.67
C GLU A 603 3.40 -27.02 -17.23
N TYR A 604 4.60 -26.46 -16.99
CA TYR A 604 4.75 -25.08 -16.60
C TYR A 604 4.33 -24.14 -17.75
N PHE A 605 3.40 -23.25 -17.47
CA PHE A 605 2.86 -22.30 -18.44
C PHE A 605 3.40 -20.87 -18.24
N SER A 606 3.29 -20.33 -17.03
CA SER A 606 3.66 -18.95 -16.72
C SER A 606 3.88 -18.75 -15.22
N SER A 607 4.44 -17.61 -14.83
CA SER A 607 4.46 -17.15 -13.45
C SER A 607 4.19 -15.65 -13.38
N PHE A 608 3.80 -15.20 -12.20
CA PHE A 608 3.75 -13.79 -11.86
C PHE A 608 4.07 -13.62 -10.37
N SER A 609 4.51 -12.44 -10.01
CA SER A 609 4.84 -12.13 -8.63
C SER A 609 3.83 -11.16 -8.03
N THR A 610 3.52 -11.33 -6.75
CA THR A 610 2.76 -10.36 -5.97
C THR A 610 3.71 -9.45 -5.20
N ILE A 611 3.31 -8.20 -5.03
CA ILE A 611 4.05 -7.17 -4.30
C ILE A 611 3.16 -6.53 -3.25
N LEU A 612 3.76 -6.01 -2.19
CA LEU A 612 3.03 -5.21 -1.21
C LEU A 612 2.48 -3.92 -1.84
N SER A 613 1.32 -3.48 -1.36
CA SER A 613 0.82 -2.15 -1.69
C SER A 613 1.83 -1.08 -1.22
N PRO A 614 2.07 -0.03 -2.01
CA PRO A 614 2.91 1.10 -1.55
C PRO A 614 2.40 1.75 -0.25
N SER A 615 1.10 1.68 0.04
CA SER A 615 0.50 2.18 1.28
C SER A 615 0.84 1.35 2.52
N GLU A 616 1.26 0.09 2.34
CA GLU A 616 1.67 -0.81 3.42
C GLU A 616 3.17 -0.76 3.72
N LEU A 617 3.92 0.00 2.95
CA LEU A 617 5.32 0.25 3.23
C LEU A 617 5.42 1.29 4.35
N PRO A 618 6.12 0.98 5.45
CA PRO A 618 6.21 1.88 6.60
C PRO A 618 6.65 3.28 6.21
N SER A 619 5.85 4.28 6.57
CA SER A 619 6.09 5.69 6.27
C SER A 619 6.18 6.50 7.57
N LYS A 620 7.07 7.47 7.63
CA LYS A 620 7.19 8.40 8.77
C LYS A 620 6.11 9.47 8.81
N ASN A 621 5.47 9.73 7.67
CA ASN A 621 4.48 10.78 7.58
C ASN A 621 3.11 10.24 8.01
N LYS A 622 2.85 10.24 9.30
CA LYS A 622 1.50 10.01 9.84
C LYS A 622 0.61 11.22 9.61
N GLU A 623 0.46 11.64 8.36
CA GLU A 623 -0.47 12.71 7.96
C GLU A 623 -1.89 12.38 8.40
N THR A 624 -2.23 11.11 8.47
CA THR A 624 -3.54 10.62 8.89
C THR A 624 -3.86 11.02 10.33
N ILE A 625 -2.94 10.78 11.27
CA ILE A 625 -3.14 11.14 12.67
C ILE A 625 -3.20 12.65 12.84
N PHE A 626 -2.33 13.39 12.13
CA PHE A 626 -2.39 14.84 12.12
C PHE A 626 -3.73 15.35 11.55
N ASN A 627 -4.19 14.77 10.47
CA ASN A 627 -5.48 15.09 9.87
C ASN A 627 -6.66 14.73 10.79
N LEU A 628 -6.62 13.58 11.45
CA LEU A 628 -7.63 13.19 12.44
C LEU A 628 -7.68 14.15 13.62
N SER A 629 -6.51 14.61 14.12
CA SER A 629 -6.46 15.60 15.22
C SER A 629 -6.99 16.98 14.80
N ASN A 630 -6.95 17.31 13.51
CA ASN A 630 -7.45 18.55 12.95
C ASN A 630 -8.92 18.48 12.49
N LEU A 631 -9.49 17.28 12.38
CA LEU A 631 -10.92 17.11 12.20
C LEU A 631 -11.60 17.66 13.46
N SER A 632 -12.41 18.72 13.30
CA SER A 632 -13.21 19.34 14.39
C SER A 632 -14.37 18.42 14.87
N VAL A 633 -14.14 17.12 14.90
CA VAL A 633 -15.10 16.11 15.39
C VAL A 633 -14.73 15.82 16.84
N ASP A 634 -15.51 16.37 17.77
CA ASP A 634 -15.28 16.28 19.22
C ASP A 634 -15.25 14.85 19.77
N ASN A 635 -15.62 13.86 18.95
CA ASN A 635 -15.80 12.46 19.35
C ASN A 635 -14.61 11.55 18.94
N ILE A 636 -13.60 12.04 18.23
CA ILE A 636 -12.41 11.26 17.85
C ILE A 636 -11.26 11.59 18.78
N ARG A 637 -10.68 10.56 19.40
CA ARG A 637 -9.57 10.68 20.34
C ARG A 637 -8.44 9.75 19.95
N ILE A 638 -7.24 10.31 19.89
CA ILE A 638 -6.02 9.57 19.58
C ILE A 638 -5.30 9.25 20.88
N ILE A 639 -4.92 7.99 21.05
CA ILE A 639 -4.27 7.45 22.25
C ILE A 639 -3.01 6.72 21.80
N ASP A 640 -1.88 7.08 22.40
CA ASP A 640 -0.63 6.36 22.22
C ASP A 640 -0.66 5.04 23.02
N SER A 641 -0.40 3.93 22.36
CA SER A 641 -0.42 2.59 22.98
C SER A 641 0.73 2.35 23.97
N GLU A 642 1.82 3.14 23.92
CA GLU A 642 3.00 2.97 24.81
C GLU A 642 2.82 3.58 26.19
N ASN A 643 1.98 4.60 26.37
CA ASN A 643 1.86 5.40 27.59
C ASN A 643 0.63 5.01 28.42
N ASN A 644 0.75 4.14 29.41
CA ASN A 644 -0.31 3.83 30.40
C ASN A 644 -1.73 3.89 29.80
N PHE A 645 -1.87 3.29 28.63
CA PHE A 645 -3.03 3.33 27.78
C PHE A 645 -4.35 3.11 28.54
N SER A 646 -4.41 2.11 29.45
CA SER A 646 -5.61 1.81 30.22
C SER A 646 -6.00 2.96 31.18
N SER A 647 -5.03 3.67 31.74
CA SER A 647 -5.31 4.82 32.64
C SER A 647 -5.79 6.05 31.85
N ILE A 648 -5.20 6.31 30.68
CA ILE A 648 -5.58 7.40 29.78
C ILE A 648 -7.01 7.13 29.27
N LEU A 649 -7.29 5.89 28.86
CA LEU A 649 -8.60 5.49 28.39
C LEU A 649 -9.68 5.62 29.46
N LYS A 650 -9.37 5.21 30.72
CA LYS A 650 -10.26 5.44 31.87
C LYS A 650 -10.53 6.92 32.11
N GLU A 651 -9.49 7.75 32.03
CA GLU A 651 -9.65 9.20 32.22
C GLU A 651 -10.48 9.82 31.09
N MET A 652 -10.30 9.37 29.86
CA MET A 652 -11.09 9.83 28.71
C MET A 652 -12.55 9.37 28.77
N ARG A 653 -12.77 8.11 29.14
CA ARG A 653 -14.11 7.51 29.23
C ARG A 653 -14.93 8.05 30.40
N TYR A 654 -14.33 8.10 31.60
CA TYR A 654 -15.04 8.44 32.84
C TYR A 654 -14.75 9.86 33.32
N GLY A 655 -13.68 10.50 32.85
CA GLY A 655 -13.22 11.82 33.28
C GLY A 655 -12.11 11.74 34.33
N LYS A 656 -11.54 12.90 34.64
CA LYS A 656 -10.39 13.03 35.55
C LYS A 656 -10.81 12.94 37.01
N SER A 657 -10.25 11.99 37.77
CA SER A 657 -10.54 11.83 39.19
C SER A 657 -9.76 12.83 40.03
N ILE A 658 -10.43 13.57 40.89
CA ILE A 658 -9.80 14.61 41.78
C ILE A 658 -9.58 14.13 43.21
N TRP A 659 -9.75 12.85 43.51
CA TRP A 659 -9.60 12.35 44.86
C TRP A 659 -8.21 12.57 45.46
N ARG A 660 -7.15 12.53 44.65
CA ARG A 660 -5.74 12.80 45.11
C ARG A 660 -5.61 14.24 45.59
N LEU A 661 -6.17 15.20 44.89
CA LEU A 661 -6.15 16.60 45.29
C LEU A 661 -6.94 16.81 46.60
N LEU A 662 -8.12 16.17 46.72
CA LEU A 662 -8.94 16.21 47.93
C LEU A 662 -8.21 15.56 49.12
N LEU A 663 -7.43 14.47 48.87
CA LEU A 663 -6.63 13.82 49.90
C LEU A 663 -5.51 14.75 50.40
N ILE A 664 -4.82 15.45 49.54
CA ILE A 664 -3.80 16.42 49.91
C ILE A 664 -4.41 17.56 50.74
N ILE A 665 -5.57 18.07 50.34
CA ILE A 665 -6.28 19.11 51.09
C ILE A 665 -6.68 18.60 52.49
N ALA A 666 -7.24 17.38 52.57
CA ALA A 666 -7.64 16.78 53.85
C ALA A 666 -6.43 16.62 54.79
N LEU A 667 -5.31 16.09 54.28
CA LEU A 667 -4.04 15.97 55.03
C LEU A 667 -3.52 17.33 55.47
N ALA A 668 -3.52 18.34 54.58
CA ALA A 668 -3.10 19.68 54.93
C ALA A 668 -3.98 20.30 56.04
N CYS A 669 -5.30 20.09 55.99
CA CYS A 669 -6.22 20.55 57.05
C CYS A 669 -5.94 19.85 58.39
N LEU A 670 -5.65 18.54 58.42
CA LEU A 670 -5.29 17.80 59.65
C LEU A 670 -3.96 18.27 60.24
N VAL A 671 -2.96 18.52 59.40
CA VAL A 671 -1.66 19.04 59.84
C VAL A 671 -1.81 20.44 60.40
N LEU A 672 -2.54 21.34 59.75
CA LEU A 672 -2.82 22.69 60.24
C LEU A 672 -3.62 22.65 61.57
N GLU A 673 -4.59 21.74 61.69
CA GLU A 673 -5.33 21.52 62.92
C GLU A 673 -4.37 21.11 64.05
N SER A 674 -3.45 20.19 63.78
CA SER A 674 -2.46 19.73 64.80
C SER A 674 -1.55 20.86 65.24
N ILE A 675 -1.11 21.74 64.32
CA ILE A 675 -0.23 22.87 64.65
C ILE A 675 -0.98 23.92 65.45
N LEU A 676 -2.21 24.28 65.07
CA LEU A 676 -3.03 25.27 65.76
C LEU A 676 -3.58 24.79 67.09
N GLY A 677 -3.70 23.46 67.29
CA GLY A 677 -4.11 22.81 68.52
C GLY A 677 -3.02 22.71 69.60
N ILE A 678 -1.76 22.98 69.25
CA ILE A 678 -0.67 22.99 70.24
C ILE A 678 -0.78 24.24 71.12
N PRO A 679 -0.99 24.11 72.39
CA PRO A 679 -1.05 25.27 73.28
C PRO A 679 0.31 25.99 73.27
N ASN A 680 0.28 27.30 73.02
CA ASN A 680 1.50 28.14 73.00
C ASN A 680 2.14 28.10 74.36
N ARG A 681 3.28 27.42 74.49
CA ARG A 681 4.06 27.29 75.80
C ARG A 681 4.67 28.60 76.24
N ASP A 682 4.72 29.66 75.41
CA ASP A 682 5.31 30.95 75.79
C ASP A 682 4.37 31.81 76.65
N THR A 683 3.06 31.48 76.73
CA THR A 683 2.17 32.15 77.71
C THR A 683 2.27 31.63 79.12
N LEU A 684 2.85 30.41 79.30
CA LEU A 684 3.05 29.78 80.66
C LEU A 684 4.39 30.15 81.31
N LYS A 685 5.34 30.78 80.65
CA LYS A 685 6.61 31.22 81.20
C LYS A 685 6.55 32.63 81.76
N ASN A 686 5.66 33.50 81.34
CA ASN A 686 5.53 34.85 81.86
C ASN A 686 4.65 35.02 83.13
N ASP A 687 4.05 33.90 83.57
CA ASP A 687 3.29 33.90 84.86
C ASP A 687 4.05 33.33 86.02
N LEU A 688 5.37 33.10 85.91
CA LEU A 688 6.26 32.59 86.95
C LEU A 688 7.49 33.48 87.20
N GLU A 689 7.54 34.70 86.64
CA GLU A 689 8.42 35.80 87.10
C GLU A 689 7.47 36.94 87.60
#